data_900fb90454929a4bd826ae356f7aff1a
#
_entry.id   900fb90454929a4bd826ae356f7aff1a
#
_cell.length_a   1.000
_cell.length_b   1.000
_cell.length_c   1.000
_cell.angle_alpha   90.00
_cell.angle_beta   90.00
_cell.angle_gamma   90.00
#
_symmetry.space_group_name_H-M   'P 1'
#
loop_
_entity.id
_entity.type
_entity.pdbx_description
1 polymer ?
#
loop_
_entity_poly.entity_id
_entity_poly.type
_entity_poly.pdbx_seq_one_letter_code
_entity_poly.pdbx_strand_id
1 'polypeptide(L)'
;DPFDSRLDDELERARLRRVFSQGLDHAVGYLLPLQATGHEGARWSSGPWFFRDERMYLVPGDSPMGYRLPLDSLPWVSPAEYPHTLAQDPFAPARDLPHAAVLRAQYASHARFTRYDPHTAGHGFAEGGTVSLQTAEPARFASAHWITRTGLCVEVRDPARANGPEVEMGEHTHSGVLYVFMPPLSHLDDYLDLLAAVEATAEELGVQIVLEGYGPPRDARLKLLQVTPDPGVIEVNIHPAHDWPEVVEHTEFLYQAAFESRLSAEKFMTDGRHTGTGGGNHVVLGGATPADSPFLRKPELLASLVLYWHNHPSLSYLFSGLFIGPTSQAPRVDEARNDQIYELEIALREIQRNRQIHGQDMPPWLVDRTLRNILIDVTGNTHRSEFCIDKLYSPDSSTGRLGLLELRAFEMPPHERMSIVQQLLLRALVARFWIEPYSAPATRWGTELHDRFMMHHWVRQDFDDVLTELGDSGFHFDPAWFAPHFEFRFPKVGEVQVDGMTLTLRNALEPWHVMGEEGAIGGTVRYVDSSLERIEVQVSGINPSRHSVTVNGQSLPLQPTGVAGIWVASVRYKAWNPPSALHPSIGVHAPLTFDIVDTWMKRSLGGCQYHVAHPGGRNYDTFPVNAYEAESRRLARFFRMGHTPGRMAGVQPTLGVPASREFPFTLDLR
;
A
#
# COMPACT_ATOMS: atom_id res chain seq x y z
N ASP A 1 2.11 12.85 26.87
CA ASP A 1 2.03 12.28 28.21
C ASP A 1 3.20 12.84 29.04
N PRO A 2 2.97 13.52 30.17
CA PRO A 2 4.06 14.00 31.01
C PRO A 2 4.96 12.90 31.58
N PHE A 3 4.49 11.64 31.56
CA PHE A 3 5.25 10.46 31.96
C PHE A 3 6.00 9.77 30.80
N ASP A 4 5.70 10.14 29.55
CA ASP A 4 6.41 9.69 28.35
C ASP A 4 7.01 10.93 27.65
N SER A 5 8.06 11.46 28.24
CA SER A 5 8.70 12.68 27.75
C SER A 5 9.57 12.45 26.50
N ARG A 6 9.89 11.19 26.17
CA ARG A 6 10.76 10.78 25.06
C ARG A 6 12.04 11.60 24.97
N LEU A 7 12.59 12.00 26.11
CA LEU A 7 13.81 12.82 26.17
C LEU A 7 15.06 12.10 25.64
N ASP A 8 14.98 10.80 25.43
CA ASP A 8 16.01 10.02 24.78
C ASP A 8 16.09 10.27 23.27
N ASP A 9 14.99 10.72 22.66
CA ASP A 9 14.93 11.11 21.26
C ASP A 9 15.50 12.54 21.07
N GLU A 10 16.50 12.66 20.19
CA GLU A 10 17.16 13.94 19.90
C GLU A 10 16.22 14.96 19.23
N LEU A 11 15.32 14.49 18.37
CA LEU A 11 14.31 15.34 17.72
C LEU A 11 13.30 15.88 18.72
N GLU A 12 12.86 15.05 19.67
CA GLU A 12 11.96 15.47 20.73
C GLU A 12 12.65 16.46 21.69
N ARG A 13 13.92 16.24 22.02
CA ARG A 13 14.72 17.23 22.80
C ARG A 13 14.83 18.56 22.06
N ALA A 14 15.11 18.54 20.77
CA ALA A 14 15.21 19.75 19.96
C ALA A 14 13.87 20.48 19.88
N ARG A 15 12.77 19.74 19.73
CA ARG A 15 11.41 20.28 19.74
C ARG A 15 11.07 20.95 21.07
N LEU A 16 11.29 20.27 22.18
CA LEU A 16 11.06 20.82 23.52
C LEU A 16 11.93 22.03 23.81
N ARG A 17 13.21 21.98 23.41
CA ARG A 17 14.12 23.15 23.53
C ARG A 17 13.56 24.34 22.78
N ARG A 18 13.04 24.18 21.57
CA ARG A 18 12.41 25.26 20.79
C ARG A 18 11.20 25.83 21.52
N VAL A 19 10.29 24.99 22.00
CA VAL A 19 9.09 25.38 22.72
C VAL A 19 9.46 26.23 23.98
N PHE A 20 10.40 25.71 24.78
CA PHE A 20 10.82 26.41 26.00
C PHE A 20 11.65 27.68 25.71
N SER A 21 12.37 27.77 24.59
CA SER A 21 13.12 28.96 24.20
C SER A 21 12.26 30.12 23.69
N GLN A 22 11.02 29.84 23.27
CA GLN A 22 10.08 30.87 22.83
C GLN A 22 9.64 31.80 23.98
N GLY A 23 9.66 31.30 25.23
CA GLY A 23 9.16 32.01 26.39
C GLY A 23 7.64 32.15 26.38
N LEU A 24 7.12 32.81 27.41
CA LEU A 24 5.70 33.12 27.54
C LEU A 24 5.39 34.62 27.40
N ASP A 25 6.40 35.42 27.09
CA ASP A 25 6.31 36.89 27.07
C ASP A 25 5.71 37.43 25.77
N HIS A 26 5.69 36.61 24.72
CA HIS A 26 5.16 37.00 23.42
C HIS A 26 4.11 36.02 22.92
N ALA A 27 3.03 36.56 22.34
CA ALA A 27 2.03 35.71 21.68
C ALA A 27 2.64 35.06 20.43
N VAL A 28 2.68 33.74 20.41
CA VAL A 28 3.17 32.93 19.25
C VAL A 28 2.06 32.64 18.25
N GLY A 29 0.81 32.80 18.66
CA GLY A 29 -0.37 32.59 17.82
C GLY A 29 -1.65 32.85 18.60
N TYR A 30 -2.76 32.69 17.89
CA TYR A 30 -4.09 32.90 18.42
C TYR A 30 -4.95 31.69 18.11
N LEU A 31 -5.81 31.31 19.05
CA LEU A 31 -6.78 30.25 18.88
C LEU A 31 -8.18 30.83 19.06
N LEU A 32 -9.01 30.68 18.01
CA LEU A 32 -10.42 31.00 18.03
C LEU A 32 -11.22 29.73 18.29
N PRO A 33 -11.88 29.56 19.46
CA PRO A 33 -12.82 28.47 19.66
C PRO A 33 -13.92 28.55 18.60
N LEU A 34 -14.11 27.49 17.82
CA LEU A 34 -15.03 27.49 16.69
C LEU A 34 -15.67 26.13 16.51
N GLN A 35 -16.98 26.10 16.33
CA GLN A 35 -17.75 24.88 16.10
C GLN A 35 -18.82 25.11 15.04
N ALA A 36 -18.97 24.15 14.13
CA ALA A 36 -20.09 24.11 13.21
C ALA A 36 -21.38 23.73 13.97
N THR A 37 -22.45 24.47 13.76
CA THR A 37 -23.73 24.25 14.46
C THR A 37 -24.69 23.31 13.71
N GLY A 38 -24.48 23.12 12.41
CA GLY A 38 -25.39 22.38 11.53
C GLY A 38 -26.72 23.06 11.22
N HIS A 39 -26.91 24.32 11.63
CA HIS A 39 -28.16 25.05 11.43
C HIS A 39 -28.06 26.01 10.22
N GLU A 40 -29.11 26.01 9.39
CA GLU A 40 -29.26 27.02 8.33
C GLU A 40 -29.44 28.40 8.97
N GLY A 41 -28.51 29.33 8.73
CA GLY A 41 -28.57 30.71 9.21
C GLY A 41 -27.53 31.12 10.24
N ALA A 42 -27.02 30.22 11.06
CA ALA A 42 -25.87 30.45 11.98
C ALA A 42 -24.97 29.22 11.95
N ARG A 43 -24.18 29.10 10.90
CA ARG A 43 -23.33 27.90 10.69
C ARG A 43 -22.24 27.72 11.73
N TRP A 44 -21.80 28.82 12.36
CA TRP A 44 -20.68 28.81 13.28
C TRP A 44 -21.07 29.41 14.63
N SER A 45 -20.56 28.80 15.68
CA SER A 45 -20.59 29.33 17.03
C SER A 45 -19.20 29.41 17.60
N SER A 46 -18.99 30.45 18.40
CA SER A 46 -17.82 30.62 19.22
C SER A 46 -18.25 31.02 20.62
N GLY A 47 -17.44 30.75 21.61
CA GLY A 47 -17.77 31.10 22.98
C GLY A 47 -16.54 31.11 23.90
N PRO A 48 -16.68 31.64 25.11
CA PRO A 48 -15.60 31.64 26.07
C PRO A 48 -15.25 30.21 26.51
N TRP A 49 -13.99 29.98 26.80
CA TRP A 49 -13.56 28.78 27.50
C TRP A 49 -13.58 29.01 28.99
N PHE A 50 -14.10 28.03 29.70
CA PHE A 50 -14.01 27.91 31.15
C PHE A 50 -13.05 26.78 31.46
N PHE A 51 -12.19 26.96 32.46
CA PHE A 51 -11.21 25.96 32.83
C PHE A 51 -11.61 25.33 34.17
N ARG A 52 -11.43 24.02 34.28
CA ARG A 52 -11.87 23.20 35.41
C ARG A 52 -11.38 23.70 36.76
N ASP A 53 -10.17 24.23 36.80
CA ASP A 53 -9.54 24.77 38.03
C ASP A 53 -9.28 26.27 37.93
N GLU A 54 -10.06 26.98 37.10
CA GLU A 54 -9.87 28.45 36.83
C GLU A 54 -8.47 28.79 36.29
N ARG A 55 -7.74 27.81 35.79
CA ARG A 55 -6.40 27.92 35.26
C ARG A 55 -6.25 27.22 33.92
N MET A 56 -5.54 27.87 33.01
CA MET A 56 -5.14 27.26 31.76
C MET A 56 -3.80 26.57 31.95
N TYR A 57 -3.80 25.23 31.75
CA TYR A 57 -2.59 24.43 31.70
C TYR A 57 -2.25 24.12 30.27
N LEU A 58 -1.02 24.45 29.85
CA LEU A 58 -0.50 24.10 28.55
C LEU A 58 0.61 23.08 28.72
N VAL A 59 0.59 22.04 27.92
CA VAL A 59 1.63 21.01 27.86
C VAL A 59 2.37 21.15 26.53
N PRO A 60 3.69 21.01 26.50
CA PRO A 60 4.43 20.92 25.25
C PRO A 60 3.85 19.81 24.37
N GLY A 61 3.66 20.09 23.09
CA GLY A 61 3.02 19.18 22.16
C GLY A 61 3.39 19.48 20.72
N ASP A 62 2.87 18.72 19.81
CA ASP A 62 3.05 18.85 18.35
C ASP A 62 2.00 19.75 17.70
N SER A 63 1.30 20.57 18.50
CA SER A 63 0.41 21.59 17.96
C SER A 63 1.20 22.67 17.20
N PRO A 64 0.55 23.42 16.30
CA PRO A 64 1.19 24.53 15.58
C PRO A 64 1.94 25.51 16.49
N MET A 65 1.35 25.86 17.63
CA MET A 65 1.96 26.78 18.60
C MET A 65 3.00 26.10 19.53
N GLY A 66 3.29 24.82 19.35
CA GLY A 66 4.20 24.06 20.22
C GLY A 66 3.60 23.66 21.57
N TYR A 67 2.35 24.05 21.85
CA TYR A 67 1.64 23.75 23.08
C TYR A 67 0.30 23.07 22.79
N ARG A 68 -0.11 22.19 23.69
CA ARG A 68 -1.45 21.58 23.69
C ARG A 68 -2.22 22.05 24.91
N LEU A 69 -3.50 22.33 24.71
CA LEU A 69 -4.47 22.42 25.78
C LEU A 69 -5.07 21.04 26.04
N PRO A 70 -4.82 20.40 27.19
CA PRO A 70 -5.46 19.15 27.51
C PRO A 70 -6.99 19.34 27.57
N LEU A 71 -7.74 18.47 26.90
CA LEU A 71 -9.21 18.53 26.88
C LEU A 71 -9.80 18.39 28.28
N ASP A 72 -9.11 17.70 29.19
CA ASP A 72 -9.51 17.61 30.62
C ASP A 72 -9.41 18.93 31.36
N SER A 73 -8.70 19.94 30.83
CA SER A 73 -8.69 21.29 31.41
C SER A 73 -10.00 22.01 31.20
N LEU A 74 -10.77 21.60 30.18
CA LEU A 74 -12.11 22.11 29.93
C LEU A 74 -13.13 21.44 30.87
N PRO A 75 -14.28 22.07 31.13
CA PRO A 75 -15.31 21.51 31.99
C PRO A 75 -15.76 20.13 31.52
N TRP A 76 -16.10 19.30 32.47
CA TRP A 76 -16.52 17.92 32.24
C TRP A 76 -17.79 17.83 31.38
N VAL A 77 -17.84 16.81 30.53
CA VAL A 77 -19.01 16.41 29.74
C VAL A 77 -19.32 14.95 30.02
N SER A 78 -20.58 14.64 30.24
CA SER A 78 -21.00 13.25 30.39
C SER A 78 -20.81 12.48 29.08
N PRO A 79 -20.47 11.18 29.13
CA PRO A 79 -20.34 10.38 27.90
C PRO A 79 -21.60 10.35 27.03
N ALA A 80 -22.78 10.50 27.66
CA ALA A 80 -24.06 10.52 26.97
C ALA A 80 -24.34 11.84 26.24
N GLU A 81 -23.71 12.94 26.68
CA GLU A 81 -23.88 14.28 26.14
C GLU A 81 -22.65 14.76 25.36
N TYR A 82 -21.60 13.95 25.32
CA TYR A 82 -20.43 14.27 24.52
C TYR A 82 -20.87 14.43 23.04
N PRO A 83 -20.48 15.49 22.34
CA PRO A 83 -20.96 15.76 21.00
C PRO A 83 -20.62 14.56 20.09
N HIS A 84 -21.65 13.80 19.76
CA HIS A 84 -21.54 12.74 18.79
C HIS A 84 -21.60 13.35 17.40
N THR A 85 -20.57 13.12 16.62
CA THR A 85 -20.66 13.36 15.19
C THR A 85 -21.47 12.23 14.57
N LEU A 86 -22.67 12.52 14.12
CA LEU A 86 -23.43 11.57 13.31
C LEU A 86 -22.70 11.37 12.01
N ALA A 87 -22.29 10.13 11.74
CA ALA A 87 -21.71 9.79 10.46
C ALA A 87 -22.74 10.04 9.36
N GLN A 88 -22.32 10.71 8.30
CA GLN A 88 -23.16 10.89 7.12
C GLN A 88 -23.55 9.53 6.54
N ASP A 89 -24.81 9.37 6.12
CA ASP A 89 -25.23 8.19 5.38
C ASP A 89 -24.50 8.17 4.02
N PRO A 90 -23.61 7.21 3.77
CA PRO A 90 -22.84 7.15 2.54
C PRO A 90 -23.71 6.90 1.29
N PHE A 91 -24.95 6.48 1.45
CA PHE A 91 -25.90 6.27 0.37
C PHE A 91 -26.87 7.44 0.16
N ALA A 92 -26.84 8.44 1.06
CA ALA A 92 -27.66 9.63 0.86
C ALA A 92 -27.15 10.44 -0.35
N PRO A 93 -28.06 10.92 -1.22
CA PRO A 93 -27.66 11.77 -2.32
C PRO A 93 -27.09 13.09 -1.78
N ALA A 94 -25.84 13.38 -2.14
CA ALA A 94 -25.21 14.65 -1.81
C ALA A 94 -25.71 15.75 -2.75
N ARG A 95 -25.96 16.94 -2.21
CA ARG A 95 -26.26 18.13 -3.02
C ARG A 95 -25.01 18.57 -3.78
N ASP A 96 -25.20 19.20 -4.95
CA ASP A 96 -24.09 19.80 -5.66
C ASP A 96 -23.36 20.85 -4.80
N LEU A 97 -22.04 20.90 -4.92
CA LEU A 97 -21.26 21.91 -4.22
C LEU A 97 -21.57 23.31 -4.78
N PRO A 98 -21.81 24.31 -3.92
CA PRO A 98 -22.01 25.68 -4.38
C PRO A 98 -20.73 26.20 -5.04
N HIS A 99 -20.87 26.99 -6.10
CA HIS A 99 -19.76 27.67 -6.72
C HIS A 99 -19.10 28.66 -5.73
N ALA A 100 -17.77 28.76 -5.76
CA ALA A 100 -17.00 29.64 -4.85
C ALA A 100 -17.53 31.09 -4.80
N ALA A 101 -17.97 31.64 -5.95
CA ALA A 101 -18.57 32.97 -6.02
C ALA A 101 -19.88 33.11 -5.21
N VAL A 102 -20.66 32.03 -5.09
CA VAL A 102 -21.89 32.01 -4.29
C VAL A 102 -21.56 32.04 -2.80
N LEU A 103 -20.58 31.22 -2.38
CA LEU A 103 -20.09 31.23 -0.99
C LEU A 103 -19.53 32.61 -0.61
N ARG A 104 -18.69 33.20 -1.46
CA ARG A 104 -18.12 34.53 -1.23
C ARG A 104 -19.20 35.62 -1.15
N ALA A 105 -20.21 35.56 -2.03
CA ALA A 105 -21.32 36.51 -2.00
C ALA A 105 -22.15 36.42 -0.71
N GLN A 106 -22.26 35.22 -0.13
CA GLN A 106 -22.91 35.03 1.17
C GLN A 106 -22.15 35.80 2.26
N TYR A 107 -20.82 35.71 2.30
CA TYR A 107 -20.00 36.44 3.25
C TYR A 107 -20.06 37.97 3.03
N ALA A 108 -19.98 38.43 1.79
CA ALA A 108 -20.12 39.85 1.47
C ALA A 108 -21.47 40.42 1.93
N SER A 109 -22.54 39.65 1.86
CA SER A 109 -23.86 40.06 2.35
C SER A 109 -24.01 39.98 3.86
N HIS A 110 -23.24 39.08 4.51
CA HIS A 110 -23.26 38.88 5.96
C HIS A 110 -22.20 39.69 6.70
N ALA A 111 -21.29 40.41 6.03
CA ALA A 111 -20.31 41.31 6.61
C ALA A 111 -20.93 42.45 7.42
N ARG A 112 -22.25 42.51 7.51
CA ARG A 112 -23.00 43.39 8.44
C ARG A 112 -23.27 42.74 9.79
N PHE A 113 -22.68 41.59 10.11
CA PHE A 113 -22.80 41.01 11.43
C PHE A 113 -22.09 41.94 12.45
N THR A 114 -22.94 42.47 13.28
CA THR A 114 -22.66 43.30 14.42
C THR A 114 -21.37 42.91 15.15
N ARG A 115 -20.48 43.88 15.33
CA ARG A 115 -19.44 43.82 16.33
C ARG A 115 -20.03 43.28 17.63
N TYR A 116 -19.49 42.16 18.09
CA TYR A 116 -19.74 41.68 19.44
C TYR A 116 -19.35 42.83 20.40
N ASP A 117 -20.31 43.37 21.09
CA ASP A 117 -20.08 44.27 22.21
C ASP A 117 -20.08 43.44 23.50
N PRO A 118 -18.92 43.21 24.13
CA PRO A 118 -18.84 42.43 25.35
C PRO A 118 -19.67 43.00 26.51
N HIS A 119 -20.13 44.23 26.40
CA HIS A 119 -20.94 44.90 27.44
C HIS A 119 -22.44 44.76 27.22
N THR A 120 -22.87 44.21 26.08
CA THR A 120 -24.29 43.92 25.79
C THR A 120 -24.64 42.44 25.81
N ALA A 121 -23.77 41.63 26.42
CA ALA A 121 -24.00 40.17 26.58
C ALA A 121 -25.27 39.93 27.39
N GLY A 122 -26.35 39.61 26.72
CA GLY A 122 -27.62 39.25 27.34
C GLY A 122 -28.88 39.39 26.51
N HIS A 123 -28.85 39.99 25.33
CA HIS A 123 -30.07 40.19 24.53
C HIS A 123 -29.88 39.73 23.10
N GLY A 124 -30.76 38.81 22.71
CA GLY A 124 -30.75 38.05 21.50
C GLY A 124 -30.74 38.89 20.22
N PHE A 125 -30.19 38.26 19.19
CA PHE A 125 -30.25 38.74 17.82
C PHE A 125 -31.71 38.68 17.34
N ALA A 126 -32.23 39.82 16.91
CA ALA A 126 -33.52 39.91 16.30
C ALA A 126 -33.43 39.65 14.78
N GLU A 127 -34.37 38.86 14.30
CA GLU A 127 -34.65 38.51 12.91
C GLU A 127 -33.71 37.48 12.27
N GLY A 128 -34.02 36.20 12.49
CA GLY A 128 -33.52 35.10 11.70
C GLY A 128 -33.02 33.89 12.44
N GLY A 129 -33.12 33.79 13.74
CA GLY A 129 -32.72 32.62 14.50
C GLY A 129 -31.80 32.99 15.68
N THR A 130 -32.36 32.98 16.84
CA THR A 130 -31.67 33.27 18.10
C THR A 130 -30.78 32.08 18.48
N VAL A 131 -29.49 32.15 18.25
CA VAL A 131 -28.52 31.28 18.91
C VAL A 131 -28.27 31.90 20.29
N SER A 132 -28.84 31.31 21.32
CA SER A 132 -28.52 31.63 22.71
C SER A 132 -27.07 31.21 22.98
N LEU A 133 -26.15 32.15 22.97
CA LEU A 133 -24.81 31.91 23.47
C LEU A 133 -24.92 31.67 24.97
N GLN A 134 -24.73 30.45 25.42
CA GLN A 134 -24.59 30.17 26.84
C GLN A 134 -23.24 30.70 27.30
N THR A 135 -23.22 31.90 27.85
CA THR A 135 -22.04 32.55 28.45
C THR A 135 -21.92 32.26 29.93
N ALA A 136 -22.87 31.49 30.47
CA ALA A 136 -22.86 31.15 31.89
C ALA A 136 -21.78 30.09 32.19
N GLU A 137 -21.02 30.35 33.24
CA GLU A 137 -20.07 29.38 33.76
C GLU A 137 -20.78 28.09 34.18
N PRO A 138 -20.28 26.90 33.77
CA PRO A 138 -20.90 25.64 34.16
C PRO A 138 -20.85 25.45 35.68
N ALA A 139 -21.97 25.05 36.25
CA ALA A 139 -22.03 24.71 37.68
C ALA A 139 -21.11 23.51 37.99
N ARG A 140 -20.59 23.45 39.20
CA ARG A 140 -19.72 22.34 39.63
C ARG A 140 -20.44 21.01 39.44
N PHE A 141 -19.79 20.05 38.79
CA PHE A 141 -20.33 18.73 38.40
C PHE A 141 -21.46 18.75 37.36
N ALA A 142 -21.79 19.88 36.76
CA ALA A 142 -22.69 19.90 35.62
C ALA A 142 -21.95 19.49 34.34
N SER A 143 -22.63 18.74 33.48
CA SER A 143 -22.12 18.43 32.15
C SER A 143 -22.18 19.65 31.24
N ALA A 144 -21.05 19.99 30.61
CA ALA A 144 -20.89 21.22 29.84
C ALA A 144 -20.70 20.90 28.34
N HIS A 145 -21.71 20.22 27.75
CA HIS A 145 -21.67 19.79 26.34
C HIS A 145 -21.65 20.97 25.33
N TRP A 146 -22.10 22.15 25.75
CA TRP A 146 -22.17 23.35 24.89
C TRP A 146 -20.82 24.06 24.71
N ILE A 147 -19.81 23.71 25.50
CA ILE A 147 -18.48 24.34 25.38
C ILE A 147 -17.79 23.83 24.15
N THR A 148 -17.38 24.75 23.29
CA THR A 148 -16.62 24.45 22.07
C THR A 148 -15.26 23.82 22.41
N ARG A 149 -14.95 22.68 21.78
CA ARG A 149 -13.71 21.90 21.99
C ARG A 149 -12.81 21.85 20.76
N THR A 150 -13.19 22.55 19.69
CA THR A 150 -12.44 22.73 18.48
C THR A 150 -12.08 24.19 18.28
N GLY A 151 -11.08 24.50 17.50
CA GLY A 151 -10.70 25.88 17.26
C GLY A 151 -9.87 26.05 16.00
N LEU A 152 -9.98 27.25 15.43
CA LEU A 152 -9.14 27.72 14.35
C LEU A 152 -7.89 28.36 14.96
N CYS A 153 -6.72 27.84 14.62
CA CYS A 153 -5.45 28.38 15.09
C CYS A 153 -4.81 29.24 14.00
N VAL A 154 -4.26 30.37 14.40
CA VAL A 154 -3.54 31.31 13.52
C VAL A 154 -2.18 31.63 14.12
N GLU A 155 -1.12 31.49 13.34
CA GLU A 155 0.25 31.61 13.79
C GLU A 155 1.11 32.32 12.72
N VAL A 156 2.04 33.14 13.15
CA VAL A 156 3.04 33.72 12.25
C VAL A 156 4.31 32.90 12.34
N ARG A 157 4.79 32.41 11.23
CA ARG A 157 6.04 31.65 11.13
C ARG A 157 6.99 32.24 10.10
N ASP A 158 8.26 32.08 10.35
CA ASP A 158 9.31 32.30 9.37
C ASP A 158 9.44 31.01 8.51
N PRO A 159 9.17 31.06 7.19
CA PRO A 159 9.27 29.89 6.32
C PRO A 159 10.67 29.28 6.31
N ALA A 160 11.71 30.11 6.52
CA ALA A 160 13.08 29.65 6.58
C ALA A 160 13.38 28.78 7.81
N ARG A 161 12.62 28.95 8.90
CA ARG A 161 12.75 28.15 10.13
C ARG A 161 11.95 26.84 10.11
N ALA A 162 11.03 26.69 9.18
CA ALA A 162 10.19 25.50 9.09
C ALA A 162 10.94 24.25 8.59
N ASN A 163 12.12 24.41 7.96
CA ASN A 163 12.80 23.35 7.21
C ASN A 163 14.06 22.76 7.87
N GLY A 164 14.29 22.92 9.16
CA GLY A 164 15.33 22.18 9.87
C GLY A 164 16.41 23.02 10.58
N PRO A 165 17.35 22.36 11.27
CA PRO A 165 18.30 23.01 12.17
C PRO A 165 19.38 23.88 11.52
N GLU A 166 19.56 23.84 10.21
CA GLU A 166 20.59 24.63 9.50
C GLU A 166 20.25 26.12 9.38
N VAL A 167 19.03 26.51 9.72
CA VAL A 167 18.55 27.90 9.56
C VAL A 167 18.70 28.73 10.84
N GLU A 168 19.18 28.17 11.94
CA GLU A 168 19.31 28.87 13.23
C GLU A 168 20.42 29.95 13.27
N MET A 169 21.22 30.12 12.21
CA MET A 169 22.35 31.04 12.19
C MET A 169 22.27 32.23 11.20
N GLY A 170 21.14 32.49 10.60
CA GLY A 170 20.94 33.62 9.67
C GLY A 170 20.25 34.79 10.31
N GLU A 171 20.79 36.00 10.10
CA GLU A 171 20.26 37.27 10.57
C GLU A 171 18.78 37.46 10.20
N HIS A 172 18.00 37.90 11.17
CA HIS A 172 16.56 38.09 11.12
C HIS A 172 16.12 39.17 10.09
N THR A 173 15.68 38.72 8.92
CA THR A 173 14.77 39.50 8.09
C THR A 173 13.33 39.10 8.43
N HIS A 174 12.58 40.03 9.02
CA HIS A 174 11.20 39.81 9.46
C HIS A 174 10.23 39.73 8.29
N SER A 175 10.18 38.61 7.62
CA SER A 175 9.08 38.26 6.71
C SER A 175 8.33 37.06 7.26
N GLY A 176 7.49 37.31 8.27
CA GLY A 176 6.61 36.25 8.77
C GLY A 176 5.49 35.96 7.78
N VAL A 177 5.25 34.70 7.52
CA VAL A 177 4.06 34.22 6.78
C VAL A 177 2.99 33.80 7.79
N LEU A 178 1.76 34.19 7.52
CA LEU A 178 0.62 33.86 8.35
C LEU A 178 0.12 32.46 8.00
N TYR A 179 0.12 31.57 8.97
CA TYR A 179 -0.41 30.21 8.86
C TYR A 179 -1.76 30.12 9.53
N VAL A 180 -2.72 29.50 8.85
CA VAL A 180 -4.07 29.25 9.36
C VAL A 180 -4.28 27.75 9.40
N PHE A 181 -4.55 27.22 10.60
CA PHE A 181 -4.71 25.77 10.83
C PHE A 181 -6.20 25.44 10.91
N MET A 182 -6.68 24.74 9.90
CA MET A 182 -8.07 24.29 9.82
C MET A 182 -8.39 23.29 10.93
N PRO A 183 -9.52 23.46 11.65
CA PRO A 183 -9.95 22.50 12.65
C PRO A 183 -10.50 21.20 12.03
N PRO A 184 -10.60 20.10 12.81
CA PRO A 184 -11.28 18.91 12.34
C PRO A 184 -12.77 19.19 12.14
N LEU A 185 -13.26 19.00 10.93
CA LEU A 185 -14.67 19.16 10.53
C LEU A 185 -15.23 17.87 9.98
N SER A 186 -16.52 17.64 10.21
CA SER A 186 -17.19 16.39 9.84
C SER A 186 -17.89 16.46 8.49
N HIS A 187 -18.21 17.66 8.02
CA HIS A 187 -18.94 17.88 6.76
C HIS A 187 -18.14 18.76 5.82
N LEU A 188 -18.08 18.37 4.54
CA LEU A 188 -17.38 19.12 3.51
C LEU A 188 -17.94 20.53 3.32
N ASP A 189 -19.26 20.66 3.41
CA ASP A 189 -19.95 21.94 3.26
C ASP A 189 -19.49 22.96 4.33
N ASP A 190 -19.26 22.52 5.58
CA ASP A 190 -18.74 23.35 6.65
C ASP A 190 -17.26 23.71 6.42
N TYR A 191 -16.48 22.74 5.92
CA TYR A 191 -15.08 22.98 5.59
C TYR A 191 -14.92 24.05 4.50
N LEU A 192 -15.71 23.94 3.43
CA LEU A 192 -15.68 24.91 2.32
C LEU A 192 -16.19 26.28 2.76
N ASP A 193 -17.19 26.32 3.63
CA ASP A 193 -17.72 27.54 4.20
C ASP A 193 -16.65 28.29 5.04
N LEU A 194 -15.96 27.57 5.94
CA LEU A 194 -14.86 28.13 6.73
C LEU A 194 -13.71 28.59 5.84
N LEU A 195 -13.34 27.78 4.84
CA LEU A 195 -12.30 28.14 3.89
C LEU A 195 -12.61 29.43 3.14
N ALA A 196 -13.86 29.59 2.68
CA ALA A 196 -14.32 30.80 2.00
C ALA A 196 -14.26 32.03 2.96
N ALA A 197 -14.59 31.84 4.24
CA ALA A 197 -14.51 32.90 5.24
C ALA A 197 -13.05 33.31 5.50
N VAL A 198 -12.13 32.35 5.61
CA VAL A 198 -10.70 32.60 5.78
C VAL A 198 -10.12 33.32 4.56
N GLU A 199 -10.47 32.88 3.34
CA GLU A 199 -10.04 33.51 2.09
C GLU A 199 -10.54 34.96 1.98
N ALA A 200 -11.83 35.20 2.23
CA ALA A 200 -12.41 36.53 2.18
C ALA A 200 -11.77 37.49 3.20
N THR A 201 -11.46 36.98 4.41
CA THR A 201 -10.78 37.76 5.45
C THR A 201 -9.36 38.08 5.05
N ALA A 202 -8.63 37.15 4.47
CA ALA A 202 -7.27 37.35 4.00
C ALA A 202 -7.21 38.41 2.86
N GLU A 203 -8.18 38.36 1.95
CA GLU A 203 -8.34 39.30 0.84
C GLU A 203 -8.67 40.72 1.38
N GLU A 204 -9.60 40.85 2.32
CA GLU A 204 -9.96 42.13 2.94
C GLU A 204 -8.78 42.77 3.67
N LEU A 205 -7.98 41.97 4.35
CA LEU A 205 -6.79 42.43 5.10
C LEU A 205 -5.55 42.60 4.20
N GLY A 206 -5.60 42.14 2.95
CA GLY A 206 -4.45 42.18 2.04
C GLY A 206 -3.26 41.35 2.49
N VAL A 207 -3.49 40.26 3.21
CA VAL A 207 -2.44 39.37 3.77
C VAL A 207 -2.37 38.05 3.00
N GLN A 208 -1.15 37.58 2.79
CA GLN A 208 -0.92 36.24 2.28
C GLN A 208 -0.98 35.22 3.43
N ILE A 209 -1.64 34.12 3.20
CA ILE A 209 -1.78 33.01 4.17
C ILE A 209 -1.33 31.70 3.59
N VAL A 210 -0.91 30.80 4.48
CA VAL A 210 -0.70 29.37 4.19
C VAL A 210 -1.70 28.59 5.01
N LEU A 211 -2.42 27.68 4.35
CA LEU A 211 -3.35 26.80 5.03
C LEU A 211 -2.65 25.51 5.45
N GLU A 212 -2.83 25.15 6.71
CA GLU A 212 -2.39 23.90 7.30
C GLU A 212 -3.50 23.28 8.17
N GLY A 213 -3.17 22.33 9.01
CA GLY A 213 -4.10 21.69 9.93
C GLY A 213 -4.80 20.47 9.32
N TYR A 214 -6.06 20.32 9.67
CA TYR A 214 -6.84 19.17 9.15
C TYR A 214 -7.26 19.42 7.71
N GLY A 215 -7.12 18.38 6.87
CA GLY A 215 -7.65 18.37 5.52
C GLY A 215 -9.19 18.33 5.51
N PRO A 216 -9.81 18.53 4.34
CA PRO A 216 -11.25 18.39 4.21
C PRO A 216 -11.70 16.96 4.55
N PRO A 217 -12.89 16.80 5.13
CA PRO A 217 -13.46 15.47 5.35
C PRO A 217 -13.66 14.75 4.02
N ARG A 218 -13.60 13.43 4.05
CA ARG A 218 -13.82 12.61 2.85
C ARG A 218 -15.24 12.80 2.35
N ASP A 219 -15.37 13.16 1.08
CA ASP A 219 -16.64 13.37 0.40
C ASP A 219 -16.48 12.99 -1.07
N ALA A 220 -17.45 12.29 -1.64
CA ALA A 220 -17.43 11.83 -3.03
C ALA A 220 -17.42 12.99 -4.05
N ARG A 221 -17.85 14.18 -3.65
CA ARG A 221 -17.85 15.40 -4.48
C ARG A 221 -16.46 16.04 -4.60
N LEU A 222 -15.49 15.60 -3.77
CA LEU A 222 -14.16 16.19 -3.72
C LEU A 222 -13.13 15.23 -4.36
N LYS A 223 -12.44 15.70 -5.38
CA LYS A 223 -11.27 15.03 -5.94
C LYS A 223 -10.03 15.45 -5.17
N LEU A 224 -9.34 14.50 -4.57
CA LEU A 224 -8.16 14.72 -3.73
C LEU A 224 -6.92 14.09 -4.37
N LEU A 225 -5.88 14.89 -4.58
CA LEU A 225 -4.51 14.43 -4.81
C LEU A 225 -3.74 14.56 -3.50
N GLN A 226 -3.15 13.47 -3.04
CA GLN A 226 -2.36 13.47 -1.81
C GLN A 226 -0.98 12.89 -2.07
N VAL A 227 0.04 13.61 -1.63
CA VAL A 227 1.44 13.16 -1.68
C VAL A 227 1.93 13.01 -0.25
N THR A 228 2.40 11.81 0.10
CA THR A 228 2.85 11.49 1.44
C THR A 228 4.28 10.95 1.38
N PRO A 229 5.24 11.55 2.09
CA PRO A 229 6.56 10.97 2.24
C PRO A 229 6.47 9.74 3.16
N ASP A 230 7.11 8.66 2.73
CA ASP A 230 7.28 7.44 3.51
C ASP A 230 8.76 7.03 3.46
N PRO A 231 9.32 6.28 4.43
CA PRO A 231 10.75 5.97 4.43
C PRO A 231 11.23 5.34 3.13
N GLY A 232 12.02 6.11 2.37
CA GLY A 232 12.62 5.70 1.10
C GLY A 232 11.71 5.75 -0.13
N VAL A 233 10.46 6.20 0.00
CA VAL A 233 9.51 6.37 -1.10
C VAL A 233 8.67 7.64 -0.94
N ILE A 234 8.08 8.09 -2.02
CA ILE A 234 7.00 9.09 -2.02
C ILE A 234 5.74 8.40 -2.52
N GLU A 235 4.74 8.34 -1.67
CA GLU A 235 3.43 7.78 -2.03
C GLU A 235 2.56 8.89 -2.64
N VAL A 236 1.96 8.59 -3.78
CA VAL A 236 1.03 9.50 -4.46
C VAL A 236 -0.33 8.84 -4.59
N ASN A 237 -1.34 9.38 -3.90
CA ASN A 237 -2.72 9.01 -4.06
C ASN A 237 -3.34 9.89 -5.15
N ILE A 238 -3.45 9.35 -6.35
CA ILE A 238 -3.92 10.07 -7.54
C ILE A 238 -5.43 10.32 -7.51
N HIS A 239 -5.88 11.24 -8.33
CA HIS A 239 -7.32 11.49 -8.54
C HIS A 239 -8.04 10.23 -9.03
N PRO A 240 -9.30 10.00 -8.62
CA PRO A 240 -10.14 8.97 -9.22
C PRO A 240 -10.34 9.26 -10.70
N ALA A 241 -10.25 8.21 -11.52
CA ALA A 241 -10.55 8.27 -12.94
C ALA A 241 -11.97 7.71 -13.21
N HIS A 242 -12.72 8.36 -14.05
CA HIS A 242 -14.08 7.95 -14.41
C HIS A 242 -14.11 7.04 -15.64
N ASP A 243 -13.11 7.14 -16.49
CA ASP A 243 -13.00 6.34 -17.71
C ASP A 243 -11.57 5.89 -17.99
N TRP A 244 -11.41 5.12 -19.05
CA TRP A 244 -10.10 4.58 -19.44
C TRP A 244 -9.11 5.65 -19.92
N PRO A 245 -9.49 6.64 -20.75
CA PRO A 245 -8.60 7.73 -21.12
C PRO A 245 -8.02 8.48 -19.92
N GLU A 246 -8.84 8.81 -18.91
CA GLU A 246 -8.36 9.45 -17.68
C GLU A 246 -7.34 8.58 -16.91
N VAL A 247 -7.54 7.26 -16.86
CA VAL A 247 -6.57 6.35 -16.22
C VAL A 247 -5.21 6.42 -16.91
N VAL A 248 -5.22 6.41 -18.23
CA VAL A 248 -3.98 6.48 -19.05
C VAL A 248 -3.30 7.83 -18.82
N GLU A 249 -4.04 8.94 -18.96
CA GLU A 249 -3.53 10.29 -18.79
C GLU A 249 -2.92 10.50 -17.39
N HIS A 250 -3.64 10.12 -16.33
CA HIS A 250 -3.14 10.26 -14.96
C HIS A 250 -1.87 9.44 -14.73
N THR A 251 -1.82 8.23 -15.29
CA THR A 251 -0.66 7.35 -15.10
C THR A 251 0.56 7.88 -15.85
N GLU A 252 0.40 8.27 -17.12
CA GLU A 252 1.49 8.85 -17.92
C GLU A 252 2.00 10.17 -17.31
N PHE A 253 1.08 11.04 -16.89
CA PHE A 253 1.42 12.29 -16.21
C PHE A 253 2.23 12.04 -14.93
N LEU A 254 1.81 11.08 -14.10
CA LEU A 254 2.48 10.79 -12.84
C LEU A 254 3.93 10.34 -13.05
N TYR A 255 4.16 9.42 -13.99
CA TYR A 255 5.53 8.97 -14.30
C TYR A 255 6.39 10.09 -14.87
N GLN A 256 5.83 10.94 -15.73
CA GLN A 256 6.53 12.12 -16.27
C GLN A 256 6.85 13.13 -15.16
N ALA A 257 5.90 13.44 -14.29
CA ALA A 257 6.10 14.37 -13.17
C ALA A 257 7.15 13.84 -12.18
N ALA A 258 7.15 12.52 -11.91
CA ALA A 258 8.17 11.89 -11.09
C ALA A 258 9.57 12.03 -11.72
N PHE A 259 9.69 11.78 -13.02
CA PHE A 259 10.96 11.94 -13.76
C PHE A 259 11.46 13.39 -13.71
N GLU A 260 10.61 14.39 -13.96
CA GLU A 260 10.94 15.81 -13.89
C GLU A 260 11.38 16.24 -12.47
N SER A 261 10.80 15.59 -11.45
CA SER A 261 11.15 15.77 -10.04
C SER A 261 12.37 14.96 -9.60
N ARG A 262 13.07 14.29 -10.53
CA ARG A 262 14.21 13.40 -10.27
C ARG A 262 13.88 12.22 -9.36
N LEU A 263 12.64 11.77 -9.41
CA LEU A 263 12.17 10.54 -8.77
C LEU A 263 12.07 9.44 -9.83
N SER A 264 12.13 8.19 -9.39
CA SER A 264 12.06 7.03 -10.28
C SER A 264 11.19 5.94 -9.66
N ALA A 265 10.40 5.27 -10.51
CA ALA A 265 9.74 4.02 -10.18
C ALA A 265 10.67 2.80 -10.37
N GLU A 266 11.94 3.04 -10.72
CA GLU A 266 12.95 2.03 -11.00
C GLU A 266 14.02 2.02 -9.92
N LYS A 267 14.37 0.83 -9.44
CA LYS A 267 15.45 0.62 -8.47
C LYS A 267 16.24 -0.64 -8.81
N PHE A 268 17.53 -0.62 -8.52
CA PHE A 268 18.41 -1.75 -8.70
C PHE A 268 19.03 -2.18 -7.37
N MET A 269 19.19 -3.48 -7.20
CA MET A 269 20.00 -4.04 -6.12
C MET A 269 21.48 -3.92 -6.45
N THR A 270 22.35 -4.08 -5.45
CA THR A 270 23.82 -3.99 -5.64
C THR A 270 24.34 -4.99 -6.67
N ASP A 271 23.68 -6.12 -6.83
CA ASP A 271 24.03 -7.17 -7.79
C ASP A 271 23.45 -6.94 -9.21
N GLY A 272 22.75 -5.84 -9.42
CA GLY A 272 22.15 -5.46 -10.68
C GLY A 272 20.76 -6.03 -10.93
N ARG A 273 20.16 -6.78 -9.99
CA ARG A 273 18.77 -7.20 -10.13
C ARG A 273 17.85 -5.99 -10.07
N HIS A 274 16.88 -5.97 -10.95
CA HIS A 274 15.84 -4.95 -10.99
C HIS A 274 14.81 -5.25 -9.88
N THR A 275 14.39 -4.25 -9.18
CA THR A 275 13.37 -4.36 -8.12
C THR A 275 12.47 -3.13 -8.13
N GLY A 276 11.30 -3.22 -7.54
CA GLY A 276 10.46 -2.07 -7.26
C GLY A 276 11.07 -1.16 -6.18
N THR A 277 10.50 0.00 -6.02
CA THR A 277 10.98 1.04 -5.10
C THR A 277 10.77 0.68 -3.63
N GLY A 278 9.98 -0.36 -3.33
CA GLY A 278 9.52 -0.72 -2.00
C GLY A 278 8.10 -0.21 -1.68
N GLY A 279 7.54 0.65 -2.53
CA GLY A 279 6.13 1.04 -2.52
C GLY A 279 5.28 0.13 -3.40
N GLY A 280 3.98 0.05 -3.11
CA GLY A 280 3.01 -0.68 -3.91
C GLY A 280 2.46 0.15 -5.07
N ASN A 281 1.96 -0.54 -6.09
CA ASN A 281 1.08 0.03 -7.12
C ASN A 281 -0.37 -0.40 -6.79
N HIS A 282 -0.88 0.07 -5.67
CA HIS A 282 -2.19 -0.35 -5.19
C HIS A 282 -3.29 0.20 -6.11
N VAL A 283 -4.09 -0.70 -6.66
CA VAL A 283 -5.21 -0.33 -7.51
C VAL A 283 -6.49 -0.30 -6.69
N VAL A 284 -7.13 0.87 -6.64
CA VAL A 284 -8.39 1.07 -5.91
C VAL A 284 -9.52 1.18 -6.91
N LEU A 285 -10.50 0.32 -6.79
CA LEU A 285 -11.67 0.24 -7.68
C LEU A 285 -12.96 0.51 -6.89
N GLY A 286 -13.88 1.22 -7.51
CA GLY A 286 -15.20 1.52 -6.93
C GLY A 286 -16.13 2.21 -7.91
N GLY A 287 -17.14 2.92 -7.39
CA GLY A 287 -18.04 3.78 -8.16
C GLY A 287 -17.82 5.25 -7.85
N ALA A 288 -18.56 6.13 -8.53
CA ALA A 288 -18.53 7.57 -8.26
C ALA A 288 -18.98 7.90 -6.83
N THR A 289 -19.90 7.11 -6.30
CA THR A 289 -20.36 7.16 -4.91
C THR A 289 -20.34 5.75 -4.31
N PRO A 290 -20.41 5.59 -2.99
CA PRO A 290 -20.55 4.27 -2.37
C PRO A 290 -21.75 3.47 -2.90
N ALA A 291 -22.87 4.15 -3.23
CA ALA A 291 -24.05 3.52 -3.80
C ALA A 291 -23.81 2.96 -5.21
N ASP A 292 -22.86 3.52 -5.95
CA ASP A 292 -22.49 3.07 -7.29
C ASP A 292 -21.43 1.97 -7.29
N SER A 293 -20.91 1.61 -6.12
CA SER A 293 -19.86 0.60 -6.00
C SER A 293 -20.29 -0.73 -6.64
N PRO A 294 -19.56 -1.25 -7.63
CA PRO A 294 -19.88 -2.53 -8.24
C PRO A 294 -19.82 -3.68 -7.25
N PHE A 295 -18.96 -3.60 -6.25
CA PHE A 295 -18.74 -4.63 -5.23
C PHE A 295 -19.84 -4.66 -4.16
N LEU A 296 -20.49 -3.52 -3.89
CA LEU A 296 -21.66 -3.45 -3.00
C LEU A 296 -22.94 -3.78 -3.73
N ARG A 297 -23.07 -3.39 -5.02
CA ARG A 297 -24.21 -3.71 -5.87
C ARG A 297 -24.27 -5.18 -6.26
N LYS A 298 -23.12 -5.79 -6.51
CA LYS A 298 -22.95 -7.22 -6.84
C LYS A 298 -21.82 -7.84 -5.98
N PRO A 299 -22.08 -8.23 -4.74
CA PRO A 299 -21.08 -8.86 -3.87
C PRO A 299 -20.47 -10.13 -4.47
N GLU A 300 -21.20 -10.83 -5.32
CA GLU A 300 -20.71 -11.98 -6.10
C GLU A 300 -19.56 -11.62 -7.07
N LEU A 301 -19.42 -10.36 -7.44
CA LEU A 301 -18.28 -9.87 -8.21
C LEU A 301 -16.98 -9.94 -7.39
N LEU A 302 -17.03 -9.46 -6.13
CA LEU A 302 -15.88 -9.58 -5.22
C LEU A 302 -15.56 -11.06 -4.95
N ALA A 303 -16.58 -11.87 -4.70
CA ALA A 303 -16.43 -13.30 -4.51
C ALA A 303 -15.75 -13.97 -5.71
N SER A 304 -16.16 -13.60 -6.92
CA SER A 304 -15.57 -14.08 -8.18
C SER A 304 -14.10 -13.68 -8.31
N LEU A 305 -13.78 -12.44 -8.05
CA LEU A 305 -12.38 -11.95 -8.10
C LEU A 305 -11.49 -12.69 -7.11
N VAL A 306 -11.91 -12.81 -5.85
CA VAL A 306 -11.13 -13.50 -4.81
C VAL A 306 -10.91 -14.97 -5.18
N LEU A 307 -11.96 -15.67 -5.64
CA LEU A 307 -11.86 -17.07 -6.02
C LEU A 307 -11.04 -17.30 -7.29
N TYR A 308 -11.21 -16.43 -8.30
CA TYR A 308 -10.44 -16.50 -9.54
C TYR A 308 -8.95 -16.25 -9.29
N TRP A 309 -8.63 -15.23 -8.49
CA TRP A 309 -7.27 -14.93 -8.08
C TRP A 309 -6.63 -16.10 -7.31
N HIS A 310 -7.43 -16.72 -6.43
CA HIS A 310 -6.99 -17.91 -5.71
C HIS A 310 -6.66 -19.07 -6.65
N ASN A 311 -7.49 -19.30 -7.68
CA ASN A 311 -7.30 -20.39 -8.64
C ASN A 311 -6.20 -20.13 -9.67
N HIS A 312 -5.82 -18.84 -9.86
CA HIS A 312 -4.75 -18.42 -10.79
C HIS A 312 -3.60 -17.73 -10.03
N PRO A 313 -2.65 -18.50 -9.45
CA PRO A 313 -1.54 -17.94 -8.69
C PRO A 313 -0.63 -17.00 -9.48
N SER A 314 -0.63 -17.07 -10.81
CA SER A 314 0.11 -16.13 -11.65
C SER A 314 -0.29 -14.68 -11.40
N LEU A 315 -1.56 -14.41 -11.10
CA LEU A 315 -2.06 -13.07 -10.78
C LEU A 315 -1.46 -12.50 -9.49
N SER A 316 -1.15 -13.38 -8.53
CA SER A 316 -0.48 -13.01 -7.29
C SER A 316 1.02 -12.78 -7.50
N TYR A 317 1.70 -13.68 -8.23
CA TYR A 317 3.17 -13.71 -8.24
C TYR A 317 3.82 -12.94 -9.38
N LEU A 318 3.15 -12.79 -10.54
CA LEU A 318 3.71 -12.03 -11.66
C LEU A 318 3.88 -10.53 -11.32
N PHE A 319 2.95 -9.99 -10.54
CA PHE A 319 2.90 -8.56 -10.24
C PHE A 319 3.40 -8.20 -8.83
N SER A 320 3.74 -9.18 -8.01
CA SER A 320 4.19 -8.99 -6.62
C SER A 320 5.59 -8.41 -6.52
N GLY A 321 5.97 -7.95 -5.30
CA GLY A 321 7.34 -7.59 -4.95
C GLY A 321 8.25 -8.78 -4.72
N LEU A 322 9.47 -8.51 -4.22
CA LEU A 322 10.42 -9.56 -3.81
C LEU A 322 9.98 -10.28 -2.54
N PHE A 323 9.23 -9.60 -1.68
CA PHE A 323 8.67 -10.19 -0.47
C PHE A 323 7.35 -10.87 -0.81
N ILE A 324 7.36 -12.19 -0.88
CA ILE A 324 6.22 -13.04 -1.19
C ILE A 324 6.00 -14.05 -0.07
N GLY A 325 4.84 -14.72 -0.12
CA GLY A 325 4.47 -15.74 0.87
C GLY A 325 3.78 -15.15 2.10
N PRO A 326 3.66 -15.91 3.18
CA PRO A 326 2.88 -15.57 4.37
C PRO A 326 3.30 -14.25 5.03
N THR A 327 4.49 -13.79 4.72
CA THR A 327 5.18 -12.67 5.35
C THR A 327 5.18 -11.42 4.50
N SER A 328 4.61 -11.49 3.30
CA SER A 328 4.46 -10.32 2.42
C SER A 328 3.47 -9.31 3.00
N GLN A 329 3.46 -8.11 2.42
CA GLN A 329 2.45 -7.09 2.76
C GLN A 329 1.07 -7.43 2.20
N ALA A 330 0.98 -8.36 1.25
CA ALA A 330 -0.25 -8.77 0.61
C ALA A 330 -0.25 -10.29 0.37
N PRO A 331 -0.29 -11.12 1.44
CA PRO A 331 -0.33 -12.56 1.29
C PRO A 331 -1.66 -13.01 0.69
N ARG A 332 -1.60 -14.13 -0.02
CA ARG A 332 -2.78 -14.86 -0.47
C ARG A 332 -3.54 -15.45 0.73
N VAL A 333 -4.81 -15.73 0.54
CA VAL A 333 -5.65 -16.36 1.58
C VAL A 333 -5.06 -17.68 2.06
N ASP A 334 -4.57 -18.54 1.13
CA ASP A 334 -3.98 -19.84 1.43
C ASP A 334 -2.55 -19.75 2.02
N GLU A 335 -1.87 -18.62 1.87
CA GLU A 335 -0.59 -18.37 2.50
C GLU A 335 -0.72 -17.89 3.95
N ALA A 336 -1.78 -17.14 4.25
CA ALA A 336 -2.02 -16.68 5.62
C ALA A 336 -2.24 -17.86 6.56
N ARG A 337 -3.12 -18.80 6.20
CA ARG A 337 -3.35 -20.07 6.91
C ARG A 337 -3.86 -21.14 5.95
N ASN A 338 -3.31 -22.32 6.06
CA ASN A 338 -3.62 -23.44 5.15
C ASN A 338 -5.08 -23.93 5.25
N ASP A 339 -5.74 -23.75 6.40
CA ASP A 339 -7.13 -24.12 6.64
C ASP A 339 -8.14 -23.04 6.23
N GLN A 340 -7.69 -21.84 5.91
CA GLN A 340 -8.58 -20.73 5.50
C GLN A 340 -9.36 -21.01 4.21
N ILE A 341 -8.93 -21.98 3.38
CA ILE A 341 -9.66 -22.32 2.17
C ILE A 341 -11.06 -22.89 2.48
N TYR A 342 -11.22 -23.66 3.55
CA TYR A 342 -12.54 -24.13 3.98
C TYR A 342 -13.41 -22.95 4.44
N GLU A 343 -12.82 -22.02 5.19
CA GLU A 343 -13.51 -20.83 5.66
C GLU A 343 -13.86 -19.89 4.49
N LEU A 344 -12.97 -19.77 3.51
CA LEU A 344 -13.24 -19.02 2.28
C LEU A 344 -14.44 -19.61 1.54
N GLU A 345 -14.48 -20.94 1.32
CA GLU A 345 -15.61 -21.60 0.65
C GLU A 345 -16.93 -21.41 1.40
N ILE A 346 -16.90 -21.42 2.75
CA ILE A 346 -18.06 -21.13 3.58
C ILE A 346 -18.51 -19.69 3.37
N ALA A 347 -17.56 -18.73 3.42
CA ALA A 347 -17.84 -17.31 3.23
C ALA A 347 -18.43 -17.02 1.85
N LEU A 348 -17.87 -17.61 0.78
CA LEU A 348 -18.39 -17.43 -0.58
C LEU A 348 -19.81 -17.97 -0.72
N ARG A 349 -20.10 -19.14 -0.13
CA ARG A 349 -21.46 -19.69 -0.08
C ARG A 349 -22.41 -18.81 0.72
N GLU A 350 -21.95 -18.20 1.81
CA GLU A 350 -22.77 -17.31 2.62
C GLU A 350 -23.09 -16.00 1.88
N ILE A 351 -22.16 -15.45 1.10
CA ILE A 351 -22.44 -14.32 0.20
C ILE A 351 -23.55 -14.70 -0.79
N GLN A 352 -23.44 -15.84 -1.43
CA GLN A 352 -24.44 -16.30 -2.38
C GLN A 352 -25.80 -16.52 -1.72
N ARG A 353 -25.84 -17.12 -0.53
CA ARG A 353 -27.06 -17.31 0.26
C ARG A 353 -27.71 -15.98 0.63
N ASN A 354 -26.94 -15.03 1.14
CA ASN A 354 -27.44 -13.72 1.50
C ASN A 354 -28.00 -12.97 0.27
N ARG A 355 -27.34 -13.13 -0.87
CA ARG A 355 -27.84 -12.59 -2.14
C ARG A 355 -29.18 -13.18 -2.56
N GLN A 356 -29.38 -14.48 -2.36
CA GLN A 356 -30.67 -15.14 -2.63
C GLN A 356 -31.78 -14.68 -1.68
N ILE A 357 -31.44 -14.40 -0.41
CA ILE A 357 -32.42 -13.96 0.59
C ILE A 357 -32.81 -12.50 0.39
N HIS A 358 -31.84 -11.62 0.21
CA HIS A 358 -32.03 -10.16 0.22
C HIS A 358 -32.14 -9.55 -1.19
N GLY A 359 -31.80 -10.29 -2.25
CA GLY A 359 -31.81 -9.76 -3.61
C GLY A 359 -30.86 -8.56 -3.75
N GLN A 360 -31.37 -7.47 -4.32
CA GLN A 360 -30.60 -6.23 -4.48
C GLN A 360 -30.48 -5.41 -3.18
N ASP A 361 -31.33 -5.70 -2.20
CA ASP A 361 -31.38 -4.99 -0.92
C ASP A 361 -30.45 -5.64 0.14
N MET A 362 -29.46 -6.40 -0.30
CA MET A 362 -28.47 -6.99 0.62
C MET A 362 -27.75 -5.90 1.40
N PRO A 363 -27.80 -5.92 2.74
CA PRO A 363 -27.09 -4.92 3.54
C PRO A 363 -25.58 -4.88 3.25
N PRO A 364 -25.01 -3.72 2.93
CA PRO A 364 -23.62 -3.61 2.46
C PRO A 364 -22.59 -4.09 3.50
N TRP A 365 -22.92 -4.00 4.81
CA TRP A 365 -22.06 -4.45 5.88
C TRP A 365 -21.92 -5.99 5.96
N LEU A 366 -22.82 -6.75 5.33
CA LEU A 366 -22.74 -8.22 5.32
C LEU A 366 -21.49 -8.72 4.58
N VAL A 367 -21.10 -8.04 3.51
CA VAL A 367 -19.88 -8.40 2.76
C VAL A 367 -18.64 -8.28 3.65
N ASP A 368 -18.55 -7.17 4.38
CA ASP A 368 -17.47 -6.95 5.33
C ASP A 368 -17.45 -8.03 6.42
N ARG A 369 -18.58 -8.28 7.08
CA ARG A 369 -18.66 -9.30 8.14
C ARG A 369 -18.36 -10.71 7.67
N THR A 370 -18.65 -11.02 6.42
CA THR A 370 -18.40 -12.35 5.86
C THR A 370 -16.93 -12.57 5.50
N LEU A 371 -16.23 -11.54 5.03
CA LEU A 371 -14.88 -11.67 4.47
C LEU A 371 -13.77 -11.07 5.35
N ARG A 372 -14.08 -10.16 6.28
CA ARG A 372 -13.09 -9.40 7.05
C ARG A 372 -12.02 -10.26 7.72
N ASN A 373 -12.41 -11.39 8.32
CA ASN A 373 -11.51 -12.28 9.04
C ASN A 373 -10.88 -13.38 8.16
N ILE A 374 -11.14 -13.34 6.86
CA ILE A 374 -10.56 -14.24 5.86
C ILE A 374 -9.50 -13.50 5.02
N LEU A 375 -9.80 -12.26 4.65
CA LEU A 375 -8.87 -11.39 3.93
C LEU A 375 -7.94 -10.68 4.92
N ILE A 376 -7.02 -11.44 5.51
CA ILE A 376 -6.09 -11.02 6.55
C ILE A 376 -4.73 -11.68 6.37
N ASP A 377 -3.70 -11.13 6.98
CA ASP A 377 -2.41 -11.80 7.11
C ASP A 377 -2.39 -12.78 8.30
N VAL A 378 -1.25 -13.41 8.55
CA VAL A 378 -1.05 -14.35 9.67
C VAL A 378 -1.24 -13.70 11.05
N THR A 379 -1.16 -12.38 11.16
CA THR A 379 -1.36 -11.61 12.40
C THR A 379 -2.81 -11.15 12.60
N GLY A 380 -3.68 -11.37 11.62
CA GLY A 380 -5.06 -10.90 11.62
C GLY A 380 -5.22 -9.46 11.11
N ASN A 381 -4.23 -8.89 10.46
CA ASN A 381 -4.28 -7.55 9.93
C ASN A 381 -5.05 -7.51 8.59
N THR A 382 -6.21 -6.86 8.58
CA THR A 382 -7.09 -6.72 7.40
C THR A 382 -6.48 -5.85 6.29
N HIS A 383 -5.54 -4.97 6.66
CA HIS A 383 -4.84 -4.11 5.71
C HIS A 383 -3.69 -4.83 4.99
N ARG A 384 -3.39 -6.06 5.38
CA ARG A 384 -2.36 -6.91 4.78
C ARG A 384 -2.98 -8.14 4.15
N SER A 385 -3.59 -7.94 2.99
CA SER A 385 -4.17 -8.99 2.13
C SER A 385 -4.11 -8.51 0.69
N GLU A 386 -4.11 -9.43 -0.28
CA GLU A 386 -4.21 -9.07 -1.71
C GLU A 386 -5.44 -8.23 -2.01
N PHE A 387 -6.54 -8.53 -1.33
CA PHE A 387 -7.82 -7.81 -1.40
C PHE A 387 -8.10 -7.16 -0.06
N CYS A 388 -7.92 -5.85 0.02
CA CYS A 388 -8.24 -5.08 1.21
C CYS A 388 -9.64 -4.48 1.08
N ILE A 389 -10.53 -4.83 2.01
CA ILE A 389 -11.93 -4.38 2.03
C ILE A 389 -12.20 -3.33 3.12
N ASP A 390 -11.18 -2.80 3.77
CA ASP A 390 -11.32 -1.81 4.85
C ASP A 390 -12.04 -0.53 4.42
N LYS A 391 -11.94 -0.19 3.13
CA LYS A 391 -12.59 0.97 2.50
C LYS A 391 -13.90 0.62 1.80
N LEU A 392 -14.33 -0.65 1.84
CA LEU A 392 -15.55 -1.08 1.15
C LEU A 392 -16.80 -0.66 1.91
N TYR A 393 -17.07 -1.30 3.02
CA TYR A 393 -18.12 -0.89 3.95
C TYR A 393 -17.88 -1.46 5.34
N SER A 394 -17.07 -0.80 6.13
CA SER A 394 -16.86 -1.20 7.52
C SER A 394 -18.03 -0.73 8.40
N PRO A 395 -18.76 -1.64 9.07
CA PRO A 395 -19.81 -1.24 10.01
C PRO A 395 -19.26 -0.54 11.25
N ASP A 396 -17.99 -0.76 11.58
CA ASP A 396 -17.34 -0.25 12.80
C ASP A 396 -16.64 1.10 12.59
N SER A 397 -16.54 1.58 11.34
CA SER A 397 -15.87 2.83 11.00
C SER A 397 -16.66 3.63 9.98
N SER A 398 -16.95 4.89 10.30
CA SER A 398 -17.57 5.82 9.36
C SER A 398 -16.64 6.16 8.18
N THR A 399 -15.34 6.14 8.37
CA THR A 399 -14.34 6.44 7.34
C THR A 399 -14.08 5.26 6.40
N GLY A 400 -14.52 4.07 6.75
CA GLY A 400 -14.37 2.84 5.95
C GLY A 400 -15.57 2.52 5.06
N ARG A 401 -16.52 3.45 4.85
CA ARG A 401 -17.75 3.23 4.08
C ARG A 401 -17.69 3.93 2.72
N LEU A 402 -16.66 3.64 1.94
CA LEU A 402 -16.38 4.34 0.68
C LEU A 402 -16.80 3.57 -0.57
N GLY A 403 -17.20 2.31 -0.44
CA GLY A 403 -17.54 1.46 -1.58
C GLY A 403 -16.32 1.06 -2.42
N LEU A 404 -15.12 1.11 -1.85
CA LEU A 404 -13.86 0.90 -2.56
C LEU A 404 -13.22 -0.44 -2.18
N LEU A 405 -12.77 -1.16 -3.22
CA LEU A 405 -11.91 -2.33 -3.10
C LEU A 405 -10.48 -1.94 -3.44
N GLU A 406 -9.53 -2.25 -2.59
CA GLU A 406 -8.10 -2.03 -2.82
C GLU A 406 -7.39 -3.35 -3.11
N LEU A 407 -6.77 -3.45 -4.29
CA LEU A 407 -5.90 -4.55 -4.66
C LEU A 407 -4.45 -4.19 -4.33
N ARG A 408 -3.84 -4.92 -3.40
CA ARG A 408 -2.54 -4.60 -2.81
C ARG A 408 -1.39 -5.48 -3.29
N ALA A 409 -1.67 -6.50 -4.09
CA ALA A 409 -0.68 -7.48 -4.56
C ALA A 409 0.31 -6.93 -5.62
N PHE A 410 0.18 -5.68 -6.02
CA PHE A 410 0.96 -5.08 -7.10
C PHE A 410 2.14 -4.28 -6.56
N GLU A 411 3.35 -4.63 -7.00
CA GLU A 411 4.53 -3.79 -6.86
C GLU A 411 4.52 -2.66 -7.89
N MET A 412 5.08 -1.50 -7.54
CA MET A 412 5.21 -0.40 -8.49
C MET A 412 6.09 -0.80 -9.67
N PRO A 413 5.55 -0.85 -10.91
CA PRO A 413 6.33 -1.25 -12.07
C PRO A 413 7.22 -0.10 -12.56
N PRO A 414 8.36 -0.40 -13.20
CA PRO A 414 9.33 0.61 -13.61
C PRO A 414 8.88 1.53 -14.75
N HIS A 415 7.77 1.20 -15.43
CA HIS A 415 7.30 1.93 -16.59
C HIS A 415 5.79 2.08 -16.61
N GLU A 416 5.27 3.26 -17.02
CA GLU A 416 3.84 3.58 -17.01
C GLU A 416 2.99 2.57 -17.80
N ARG A 417 3.47 2.08 -18.96
CA ARG A 417 2.75 1.08 -19.77
C ARG A 417 2.55 -0.24 -19.04
N MET A 418 3.47 -0.61 -18.15
CA MET A 418 3.31 -1.79 -17.32
C MET A 418 2.19 -1.57 -16.29
N SER A 419 2.11 -0.40 -15.67
CA SER A 419 1.00 -0.07 -14.75
C SER A 419 -0.34 0.00 -15.52
N ILE A 420 -0.36 0.61 -16.68
CA ILE A 420 -1.56 0.75 -17.51
C ILE A 420 -2.11 -0.63 -17.90
N VAL A 421 -1.27 -1.56 -18.34
CA VAL A 421 -1.75 -2.90 -18.73
C VAL A 421 -2.24 -3.73 -17.53
N GLN A 422 -1.65 -3.55 -16.33
CA GLN A 422 -2.18 -4.14 -15.09
C GLN A 422 -3.60 -3.63 -14.81
N GLN A 423 -3.80 -2.32 -14.90
CA GLN A 423 -5.12 -1.72 -14.68
C GLN A 423 -6.14 -2.15 -15.74
N LEU A 424 -5.71 -2.33 -17.00
CA LEU A 424 -6.57 -2.85 -18.07
C LEU A 424 -7.01 -4.29 -17.80
N LEU A 425 -6.07 -5.15 -17.36
CA LEU A 425 -6.36 -6.53 -16.97
C LEU A 425 -7.41 -6.59 -15.85
N LEU A 426 -7.24 -5.79 -14.81
CA LEU A 426 -8.19 -5.73 -13.70
C LEU A 426 -9.59 -5.28 -14.15
N ARG A 427 -9.66 -4.26 -15.00
CA ARG A 427 -10.94 -3.78 -15.55
C ARG A 427 -11.63 -4.84 -16.40
N ALA A 428 -10.87 -5.59 -17.20
CA ALA A 428 -11.40 -6.69 -17.99
C ALA A 428 -11.96 -7.81 -17.11
N LEU A 429 -11.25 -8.20 -16.04
CA LEU A 429 -11.73 -9.19 -15.07
C LEU A 429 -13.00 -8.71 -14.36
N VAL A 430 -13.05 -7.45 -13.93
CA VAL A 430 -14.27 -6.87 -13.32
C VAL A 430 -15.42 -6.90 -14.31
N ALA A 431 -15.22 -6.50 -15.57
CA ALA A 431 -16.25 -6.51 -16.59
C ALA A 431 -16.75 -7.93 -16.90
N ARG A 432 -15.85 -8.89 -17.03
CA ARG A 432 -16.17 -10.30 -17.23
C ARG A 432 -17.06 -10.84 -16.10
N PHE A 433 -16.63 -10.67 -14.84
CA PHE A 433 -17.36 -11.20 -13.70
C PHE A 433 -18.60 -10.38 -13.32
N TRP A 434 -18.70 -9.15 -13.81
CA TRP A 434 -19.96 -8.41 -13.76
C TRP A 434 -21.03 -9.06 -14.64
N ILE A 435 -20.64 -9.59 -15.81
CA ILE A 435 -21.53 -10.27 -16.75
C ILE A 435 -21.83 -11.67 -16.23
N GLU A 436 -20.79 -12.46 -15.93
CA GLU A 436 -20.90 -13.84 -15.53
C GLU A 436 -20.00 -14.13 -14.31
N PRO A 437 -20.58 -14.33 -13.12
CA PRO A 437 -19.81 -14.65 -11.92
C PRO A 437 -19.03 -15.95 -12.04
N TYR A 438 -17.79 -15.94 -11.53
CA TYR A 438 -16.93 -17.12 -11.48
C TYR A 438 -17.36 -18.05 -10.33
N SER A 439 -17.55 -19.33 -10.61
CA SER A 439 -18.10 -20.30 -9.66
C SER A 439 -17.36 -21.64 -9.59
N ALA A 440 -16.14 -21.70 -10.14
CA ALA A 440 -15.31 -22.93 -10.02
C ALA A 440 -14.96 -23.22 -8.54
N PRO A 441 -14.75 -24.49 -8.17
CA PRO A 441 -14.29 -24.80 -6.82
C PRO A 441 -12.90 -24.23 -6.53
N ALA A 442 -12.62 -23.93 -5.26
CA ALA A 442 -11.30 -23.46 -4.84
C ALA A 442 -10.26 -24.57 -4.96
N THR A 443 -9.16 -24.30 -5.63
CA THR A 443 -8.04 -25.23 -5.80
C THR A 443 -7.25 -25.36 -4.50
N ARG A 444 -6.93 -26.58 -4.12
CA ARG A 444 -6.08 -26.88 -2.94
C ARG A 444 -4.63 -27.02 -3.38
N TRP A 445 -3.93 -25.92 -3.47
CA TRP A 445 -2.54 -25.91 -3.92
C TRP A 445 -1.59 -26.61 -2.97
N GLY A 446 -1.74 -26.41 -1.66
CA GLY A 446 -0.82 -26.94 -0.67
C GLY A 446 0.63 -26.51 -0.93
N THR A 447 1.57 -27.45 -0.86
CA THR A 447 3.00 -27.20 -1.13
C THR A 447 3.30 -26.91 -2.60
N GLU A 448 2.43 -27.34 -3.52
CA GLU A 448 2.59 -27.06 -4.95
C GLU A 448 2.57 -25.58 -5.29
N LEU A 449 1.89 -24.76 -4.47
CA LEU A 449 1.85 -23.31 -4.64
C LEU A 449 3.26 -22.72 -4.75
N HIS A 450 4.10 -23.01 -3.76
CA HIS A 450 5.47 -22.50 -3.69
C HIS A 450 6.50 -23.39 -4.40
N ASP A 451 6.11 -24.56 -4.86
CA ASP A 451 6.96 -25.40 -5.68
C ASP A 451 6.87 -25.04 -7.17
N ARG A 452 5.65 -24.80 -7.67
CA ARG A 452 5.40 -24.47 -9.08
C ARG A 452 5.49 -22.96 -9.36
N PHE A 453 4.66 -22.17 -8.65
CA PHE A 453 4.44 -20.76 -9.02
C PHE A 453 5.53 -19.81 -8.57
N MET A 454 6.62 -20.33 -8.04
CA MET A 454 7.86 -19.59 -7.88
C MET A 454 8.72 -19.55 -9.16
N MET A 455 8.32 -20.31 -10.20
CA MET A 455 9.03 -20.45 -11.46
C MET A 455 8.33 -19.73 -12.60
N HIS A 456 9.11 -19.14 -13.49
CA HIS A 456 8.64 -18.46 -14.70
C HIS A 456 7.71 -19.36 -15.54
N HIS A 457 8.10 -20.62 -15.73
CA HIS A 457 7.35 -21.55 -16.61
C HIS A 457 5.90 -21.69 -16.18
N TRP A 458 5.66 -21.99 -14.90
CA TRP A 458 4.30 -22.26 -14.40
C TRP A 458 3.47 -20.98 -14.26
N VAL A 459 4.11 -19.86 -13.86
CA VAL A 459 3.45 -18.57 -13.85
C VAL A 459 3.04 -18.15 -15.26
N ARG A 460 3.89 -18.41 -16.25
CA ARG A 460 3.58 -18.11 -17.64
C ARG A 460 2.42 -18.94 -18.17
N GLN A 461 2.42 -20.24 -17.90
CA GLN A 461 1.35 -21.15 -18.34
C GLN A 461 0.00 -20.74 -17.76
N ASP A 462 -0.07 -20.55 -16.44
CA ASP A 462 -1.29 -20.11 -15.75
C ASP A 462 -1.78 -18.75 -16.23
N PHE A 463 -0.85 -17.84 -16.50
CA PHE A 463 -1.20 -16.53 -17.02
C PHE A 463 -1.71 -16.56 -18.47
N ASP A 464 -1.15 -17.43 -19.30
CA ASP A 464 -1.66 -17.66 -20.65
C ASP A 464 -3.08 -18.24 -20.62
N ASP A 465 -3.41 -19.09 -19.62
CA ASP A 465 -4.78 -19.57 -19.39
C ASP A 465 -5.71 -18.40 -19.02
N VAL A 466 -5.29 -17.49 -18.15
CA VAL A 466 -6.04 -16.24 -17.81
C VAL A 466 -6.34 -15.41 -19.05
N LEU A 467 -5.34 -15.20 -19.91
CA LEU A 467 -5.52 -14.41 -21.15
C LEU A 467 -6.44 -15.13 -22.16
N THR A 468 -6.36 -16.45 -22.23
CA THR A 468 -7.22 -17.29 -23.09
C THR A 468 -8.67 -17.17 -22.63
N GLU A 469 -8.94 -17.33 -21.34
CA GLU A 469 -10.30 -17.23 -20.78
C GLU A 469 -10.89 -15.83 -20.92
N LEU A 470 -10.06 -14.78 -20.83
CA LEU A 470 -10.49 -13.40 -21.13
C LEU A 470 -10.83 -13.26 -22.61
N GLY A 471 -10.02 -13.83 -23.51
CA GLY A 471 -10.28 -13.86 -24.94
C GLY A 471 -11.59 -14.53 -25.30
N ASP A 472 -11.88 -15.67 -24.68
CA ASP A 472 -13.16 -16.42 -24.82
C ASP A 472 -14.37 -15.58 -24.35
N SER A 473 -14.13 -14.67 -23.40
CA SER A 473 -15.13 -13.73 -22.90
C SER A 473 -15.21 -12.42 -23.71
N GLY A 474 -14.45 -12.30 -24.81
CA GLY A 474 -14.42 -11.15 -25.69
C GLY A 474 -13.39 -10.07 -25.35
N PHE A 475 -12.54 -10.29 -24.34
CA PHE A 475 -11.47 -9.39 -23.94
C PHE A 475 -10.11 -9.90 -24.42
N HIS A 476 -9.70 -9.47 -25.62
CA HIS A 476 -8.46 -9.97 -26.23
C HIS A 476 -7.24 -9.15 -25.82
N PHE A 477 -6.27 -9.82 -25.20
CA PHE A 477 -4.97 -9.27 -24.84
C PHE A 477 -3.87 -9.90 -25.69
N ASP A 478 -2.92 -9.10 -26.15
CA ASP A 478 -1.69 -9.62 -26.72
C ASP A 478 -0.74 -10.03 -25.58
N PRO A 479 -0.34 -11.32 -25.49
CA PRO A 479 0.61 -11.78 -24.47
C PRO A 479 1.93 -11.02 -24.46
N ALA A 480 2.32 -10.40 -25.59
CA ALA A 480 3.52 -9.59 -25.67
C ALA A 480 3.47 -8.32 -24.79
N TRP A 481 2.29 -7.82 -24.46
CA TRP A 481 2.13 -6.67 -23.55
C TRP A 481 2.64 -6.96 -22.14
N PHE A 482 2.63 -8.23 -21.72
CA PHE A 482 3.08 -8.69 -20.42
C PHE A 482 4.53 -9.20 -20.39
N ALA A 483 5.19 -9.30 -21.54
CA ALA A 483 6.59 -9.74 -21.60
C ALA A 483 7.53 -8.94 -20.69
N PRO A 484 7.39 -7.60 -20.55
CA PRO A 484 8.19 -6.81 -19.61
C PRO A 484 7.99 -7.23 -18.15
N HIS A 485 6.78 -7.62 -17.74
CA HIS A 485 6.51 -8.11 -16.38
C HIS A 485 7.21 -9.44 -16.10
N PHE A 486 7.18 -10.36 -17.06
CA PHE A 486 7.89 -11.64 -16.95
C PHE A 486 9.39 -11.45 -16.84
N GLU A 487 9.98 -10.56 -17.66
CA GLU A 487 11.42 -10.29 -17.59
C GLU A 487 11.81 -9.50 -16.32
N PHE A 488 10.93 -8.62 -15.84
CA PHE A 488 11.13 -7.92 -14.59
C PHE A 488 11.12 -8.87 -13.39
N ARG A 489 10.16 -9.82 -13.35
CA ARG A 489 9.98 -10.75 -12.24
C ARG A 489 10.89 -11.96 -12.31
N PHE A 490 11.12 -12.51 -13.50
CA PHE A 490 11.90 -13.70 -13.76
C PHE A 490 13.00 -13.44 -14.79
N PRO A 491 13.94 -12.53 -14.51
CA PRO A 491 14.94 -12.14 -15.50
C PRO A 491 15.78 -13.34 -15.94
N LYS A 492 16.03 -13.42 -17.26
CA LYS A 492 16.94 -14.42 -17.82
C LYS A 492 18.36 -14.16 -17.34
N VAL A 493 18.96 -15.17 -16.73
CA VAL A 493 20.36 -15.14 -16.25
C VAL A 493 21.32 -15.44 -17.41
N GLY A 494 21.03 -16.49 -18.15
CA GLY A 494 21.82 -16.87 -19.31
C GLY A 494 21.39 -18.19 -19.92
N GLU A 495 22.06 -18.53 -21.02
CA GLU A 495 21.78 -19.72 -21.81
C GLU A 495 23.06 -20.31 -22.38
N VAL A 496 23.13 -21.63 -22.42
CA VAL A 496 24.21 -22.36 -23.05
C VAL A 496 23.66 -23.46 -23.95
N GLN A 497 24.31 -23.65 -25.08
CA GLN A 497 24.00 -24.74 -26.02
C GLN A 497 25.13 -25.77 -26.05
N VAL A 498 24.76 -27.05 -25.89
CA VAL A 498 25.67 -28.19 -25.82
C VAL A 498 25.08 -29.33 -26.65
N ASP A 499 25.73 -29.74 -27.72
CA ASP A 499 25.31 -30.86 -28.58
C ASP A 499 23.83 -30.84 -29.03
N GLY A 500 23.33 -29.65 -29.39
CA GLY A 500 21.92 -29.48 -29.78
C GLY A 500 20.93 -29.40 -28.63
N MET A 501 21.40 -29.52 -27.40
CA MET A 501 20.61 -29.27 -26.19
C MET A 501 20.78 -27.82 -25.75
N THR A 502 19.73 -27.21 -25.26
CA THR A 502 19.76 -25.84 -24.71
C THR A 502 19.42 -25.87 -23.24
N LEU A 503 20.27 -25.29 -22.40
CA LEU A 503 20.04 -25.09 -20.97
C LEU A 503 19.93 -23.60 -20.70
N THR A 504 18.79 -23.19 -20.16
CA THR A 504 18.47 -21.80 -19.83
C THR A 504 18.28 -21.64 -18.32
N LEU A 505 18.88 -20.61 -17.76
CA LEU A 505 18.71 -20.21 -16.35
C LEU A 505 17.92 -18.93 -16.26
N ARG A 506 16.93 -18.89 -15.36
CA ARG A 506 16.18 -17.70 -14.97
C ARG A 506 16.17 -17.53 -13.46
N ASN A 507 16.18 -16.29 -12.99
CA ASN A 507 15.86 -16.03 -11.58
C ASN A 507 14.43 -16.51 -11.30
N ALA A 508 14.20 -17.03 -10.11
CA ALA A 508 12.91 -17.49 -9.64
C ALA A 508 12.59 -16.84 -8.29
N LEU A 509 11.36 -16.95 -7.84
CA LEU A 509 10.91 -16.40 -6.57
C LEU A 509 11.24 -17.37 -5.43
N GLU A 510 11.53 -16.83 -4.26
CA GLU A 510 11.70 -17.62 -3.04
C GLU A 510 10.96 -16.95 -1.87
N PRO A 511 9.97 -17.60 -1.27
CA PRO A 511 9.31 -17.09 -0.07
C PRO A 511 10.25 -17.19 1.12
N TRP A 512 10.53 -16.06 1.77
CA TRP A 512 11.39 -16.01 2.93
C TRP A 512 10.61 -16.27 4.22
N HIS A 513 11.22 -17.00 5.15
CA HIS A 513 10.63 -17.25 6.47
C HIS A 513 10.76 -16.05 7.38
N VAL A 514 9.67 -15.73 8.10
CA VAL A 514 9.72 -14.75 9.19
C VAL A 514 10.38 -15.39 10.40
N MET A 515 11.38 -14.71 10.95
CA MET A 515 12.07 -15.09 12.17
C MET A 515 11.57 -14.34 13.39
N GLY A 516 10.94 -13.21 13.20
CA GLY A 516 10.36 -12.41 14.28
C GLY A 516 9.63 -11.17 13.75
N GLU A 517 8.80 -10.60 14.62
CA GLU A 517 8.08 -9.37 14.35
C GLU A 517 8.12 -8.48 15.59
N GLU A 518 8.48 -7.22 15.43
CA GLU A 518 8.53 -6.23 16.50
C GLU A 518 7.67 -5.01 16.13
N GLY A 519 6.92 -4.51 17.11
CA GLY A 519 6.21 -3.25 16.97
C GLY A 519 7.20 -2.08 16.92
N ALA A 520 7.09 -1.23 15.91
CA ALA A 520 7.86 0.01 15.80
C ALA A 520 6.92 1.22 15.78
N ILE A 521 7.47 2.41 16.04
CA ILE A 521 6.72 3.66 15.93
C ILE A 521 6.29 3.84 14.46
N GLY A 522 4.98 3.79 14.22
CA GLY A 522 4.41 3.92 12.88
C GLY A 522 4.28 2.62 12.08
N GLY A 523 4.56 1.44 12.65
CA GLY A 523 4.40 0.18 11.93
C GLY A 523 4.94 -1.04 12.66
N THR A 524 5.13 -2.11 11.89
CA THR A 524 5.69 -3.37 12.36
C THR A 524 6.92 -3.71 11.53
N VAL A 525 8.03 -4.06 12.19
CA VAL A 525 9.25 -4.54 11.54
C VAL A 525 9.25 -6.06 11.56
N ARG A 526 9.39 -6.68 10.40
CA ARG A 526 9.54 -8.14 10.26
C ARG A 526 10.97 -8.49 9.94
N TYR A 527 11.53 -9.42 10.72
CA TYR A 527 12.82 -10.02 10.46
C TYR A 527 12.62 -11.29 9.64
N VAL A 528 13.29 -11.40 8.50
CA VAL A 528 13.17 -12.53 7.58
C VAL A 528 14.52 -13.22 7.38
N ASP A 529 14.50 -14.52 7.11
CA ASP A 529 15.67 -15.24 6.61
C ASP A 529 15.82 -15.01 5.09
N SER A 530 16.59 -14.00 4.73
CA SER A 530 16.89 -13.67 3.33
C SER A 530 18.06 -14.45 2.73
N SER A 531 18.56 -15.49 3.42
CA SER A 531 19.71 -16.25 2.98
C SER A 531 19.48 -17.08 1.72
N LEU A 532 18.22 -17.38 1.39
CA LEU A 532 17.84 -18.27 0.31
C LEU A 532 17.44 -17.52 -0.95
N GLU A 533 17.86 -18.09 -2.06
CA GLU A 533 17.41 -17.73 -3.40
C GLU A 533 16.99 -18.98 -4.18
N ARG A 534 16.31 -18.77 -5.30
CA ARG A 534 15.89 -19.82 -6.22
C ARG A 534 16.27 -19.46 -7.64
N ILE A 535 16.62 -20.47 -8.42
CA ILE A 535 16.85 -20.34 -9.85
C ILE A 535 16.06 -21.41 -10.60
N GLU A 536 15.38 -21.02 -11.68
CA GLU A 536 14.73 -21.93 -12.61
C GLU A 536 15.74 -22.42 -13.63
N VAL A 537 15.68 -23.73 -13.91
CA VAL A 537 16.47 -24.41 -14.93
C VAL A 537 15.50 -25.00 -15.95
N GLN A 538 15.56 -24.51 -17.18
CA GLN A 538 14.85 -25.09 -18.32
C GLN A 538 15.83 -25.74 -19.26
N VAL A 539 15.50 -26.93 -19.74
CA VAL A 539 16.33 -27.63 -20.73
C VAL A 539 15.49 -28.15 -21.87
N SER A 540 16.03 -28.03 -23.09
CA SER A 540 15.39 -28.56 -24.29
C SER A 540 16.36 -29.42 -25.10
N GLY A 541 15.82 -30.29 -25.98
CA GLY A 541 16.63 -31.16 -26.84
C GLY A 541 17.30 -32.35 -26.12
N ILE A 542 16.98 -32.56 -24.85
CA ILE A 542 17.58 -33.63 -24.02
C ILE A 542 16.94 -34.98 -24.31
N ASN A 543 17.76 -36.02 -24.33
CA ASN A 543 17.26 -37.40 -24.40
C ASN A 543 17.06 -37.98 -22.99
N PRO A 544 15.80 -38.26 -22.59
CA PRO A 544 15.47 -38.72 -21.24
C PRO A 544 16.16 -39.98 -20.75
N SER A 545 16.49 -40.91 -21.65
CA SER A 545 17.13 -42.17 -21.30
C SER A 545 18.65 -42.15 -21.24
N ARG A 546 19.27 -41.03 -21.73
CA ARG A 546 20.70 -40.92 -21.83
C ARG A 546 21.28 -39.75 -21.04
N HIS A 547 20.58 -38.64 -21.05
CA HIS A 547 21.10 -37.40 -20.45
C HIS A 547 20.46 -37.14 -19.11
N SER A 548 21.20 -36.47 -18.22
CA SER A 548 20.75 -35.89 -16.97
C SER A 548 21.35 -34.51 -16.83
N VAL A 549 20.71 -33.64 -16.06
CA VAL A 549 21.27 -32.34 -15.69
C VAL A 549 21.55 -32.34 -14.21
N THR A 550 22.73 -31.85 -13.83
CA THR A 550 23.12 -31.76 -12.41
C THR A 550 23.46 -30.32 -12.04
N VAL A 551 23.32 -29.99 -10.76
CA VAL A 551 23.87 -28.81 -10.17
C VAL A 551 24.79 -29.20 -9.00
N ASN A 552 26.05 -28.72 -9.02
CA ASN A 552 27.06 -29.10 -8.04
C ASN A 552 27.14 -30.63 -7.81
N GLY A 553 26.96 -31.41 -8.90
CA GLY A 553 27.01 -32.90 -8.86
C GLY A 553 25.70 -33.57 -8.44
N GLN A 554 24.68 -32.86 -7.99
CA GLN A 554 23.35 -33.39 -7.62
C GLN A 554 22.42 -33.33 -8.83
N SER A 555 21.70 -34.43 -9.10
CA SER A 555 20.77 -34.51 -10.24
C SER A 555 19.54 -33.62 -10.02
N LEU A 556 19.17 -32.86 -11.05
CA LEU A 556 17.96 -32.01 -11.03
C LEU A 556 16.71 -32.85 -11.24
N PRO A 557 15.61 -32.56 -10.53
CA PRO A 557 14.32 -33.22 -10.66
C PRO A 557 13.52 -32.68 -11.87
N LEU A 558 14.12 -32.69 -13.05
CA LEU A 558 13.50 -32.14 -14.24
C LEU A 558 12.18 -32.82 -14.57
N GLN A 559 11.10 -32.03 -14.62
CA GLN A 559 9.74 -32.48 -14.93
C GLN A 559 9.32 -32.00 -16.32
N PRO A 560 8.43 -32.75 -17.01
CA PRO A 560 7.93 -32.33 -18.30
C PRO A 560 7.03 -31.07 -18.17
N THR A 561 7.10 -30.22 -19.18
CA THR A 561 6.34 -28.96 -19.22
C THR A 561 4.99 -29.07 -19.95
N GLY A 562 4.65 -30.25 -20.48
CA GLY A 562 3.56 -30.41 -21.44
C GLY A 562 3.95 -30.10 -22.89
N VAL A 563 5.07 -29.39 -23.10
CA VAL A 563 5.65 -29.18 -24.44
C VAL A 563 6.72 -30.22 -24.71
N ALA A 564 6.59 -30.93 -25.85
CA ALA A 564 7.50 -32.00 -26.19
C ALA A 564 8.97 -31.55 -26.21
N GLY A 565 9.82 -32.26 -25.47
CA GLY A 565 11.25 -32.01 -25.42
C GLY A 565 11.69 -30.87 -24.51
N ILE A 566 10.78 -30.21 -23.80
CA ILE A 566 11.10 -29.15 -22.81
C ILE A 566 10.85 -29.66 -21.40
N TRP A 567 11.84 -29.47 -20.54
CA TRP A 567 11.86 -29.90 -19.16
C TRP A 567 12.21 -28.74 -18.23
N VAL A 568 11.66 -28.71 -17.04
CA VAL A 568 11.88 -27.63 -16.06
C VAL A 568 12.11 -28.18 -14.66
N ALA A 569 12.96 -27.52 -13.90
CA ALA A 569 13.15 -27.70 -12.47
C ALA A 569 13.57 -26.39 -11.83
N SER A 570 13.55 -26.32 -10.50
CA SER A 570 14.19 -25.23 -9.77
C SER A 570 15.23 -25.75 -8.77
N VAL A 571 16.12 -24.85 -8.41
CA VAL A 571 17.14 -25.09 -7.38
C VAL A 571 16.99 -24.01 -6.32
N ARG A 572 16.75 -24.45 -5.09
CA ARG A 572 16.83 -23.63 -3.89
C ARG A 572 18.24 -23.71 -3.32
N TYR A 573 18.86 -22.58 -3.05
CA TYR A 573 20.25 -22.55 -2.58
C TYR A 573 20.46 -21.40 -1.60
N LYS A 574 21.49 -21.55 -0.75
CA LYS A 574 21.92 -20.48 0.13
C LYS A 574 22.80 -19.51 -0.65
N ALA A 575 22.30 -18.28 -0.81
CA ALA A 575 22.93 -17.24 -1.61
C ALA A 575 23.96 -16.41 -0.83
N TRP A 576 23.71 -16.18 0.48
CA TRP A 576 24.57 -15.38 1.35
C TRP A 576 24.31 -15.69 2.82
N ASN A 577 25.14 -15.13 3.70
CA ASN A 577 25.00 -15.25 5.15
C ASN A 577 24.52 -13.93 5.74
N PRO A 578 23.21 -13.74 5.95
CA PRO A 578 22.71 -12.60 6.71
C PRO A 578 23.14 -12.70 8.18
N PRO A 579 23.08 -11.57 8.94
CA PRO A 579 23.36 -11.57 10.37
C PRO A 579 22.50 -12.58 11.15
N SER A 580 21.28 -12.84 10.66
CA SER A 580 20.35 -13.83 11.20
C SER A 580 19.86 -14.75 10.10
N ALA A 581 19.91 -16.06 10.33
CA ALA A 581 19.41 -17.09 9.42
C ALA A 581 18.97 -18.32 10.21
N LEU A 582 18.00 -19.08 9.67
CA LEU A 582 17.53 -20.32 10.30
C LEU A 582 18.63 -21.39 10.36
N HIS A 583 19.50 -21.44 9.36
CA HIS A 583 20.58 -22.42 9.26
C HIS A 583 21.94 -21.73 9.07
N PRO A 584 22.48 -21.06 10.10
CA PRO A 584 23.71 -20.27 9.98
C PRO A 584 24.97 -21.12 9.69
N SER A 585 24.96 -22.44 10.01
CA SER A 585 26.06 -23.34 9.79
C SER A 585 26.16 -23.88 8.35
N ILE A 586 25.12 -23.73 7.53
CA ILE A 586 25.19 -24.13 6.12
C ILE A 586 25.95 -23.05 5.34
N GLY A 587 26.96 -23.47 4.57
CA GLY A 587 27.77 -22.58 3.74
C GLY A 587 27.01 -22.04 2.53
N VAL A 588 27.50 -20.94 1.97
CA VAL A 588 26.99 -20.36 0.72
C VAL A 588 27.29 -21.29 -0.45
N HIS A 589 26.29 -21.52 -1.30
CA HIS A 589 26.43 -22.32 -2.52
C HIS A 589 26.89 -21.44 -3.70
N ALA A 590 28.18 -21.20 -3.78
CA ALA A 590 28.76 -20.37 -4.85
C ALA A 590 30.10 -20.96 -5.32
N PRO A 591 30.29 -21.15 -6.64
CA PRO A 591 29.29 -21.01 -7.71
C PRO A 591 28.30 -22.19 -7.76
N LEU A 592 27.18 -22.01 -8.45
CA LEU A 592 26.33 -23.09 -8.92
C LEU A 592 26.87 -23.57 -10.27
N THR A 593 27.34 -24.82 -10.33
CA THR A 593 27.86 -25.41 -11.56
C THR A 593 26.81 -26.37 -12.13
N PHE A 594 26.28 -26.03 -13.29
CA PHE A 594 25.29 -26.85 -14.01
C PHE A 594 26.00 -27.66 -15.08
N ASP A 595 25.73 -28.98 -15.10
CA ASP A 595 26.31 -29.91 -16.08
C ASP A 595 25.21 -30.63 -16.84
N ILE A 596 25.32 -30.72 -18.15
CA ILE A 596 24.59 -31.69 -18.96
C ILE A 596 25.46 -32.94 -19.03
N VAL A 597 24.99 -34.02 -18.43
CA VAL A 597 25.72 -35.27 -18.25
C VAL A 597 25.22 -36.34 -19.20
N ASP A 598 26.13 -36.92 -19.98
CA ASP A 598 25.88 -38.18 -20.70
C ASP A 598 26.10 -39.34 -19.72
N THR A 599 25.02 -39.97 -19.30
CA THR A 599 25.06 -41.05 -18.30
C THR A 599 25.65 -42.35 -18.87
N TRP A 600 25.62 -42.56 -20.22
CA TRP A 600 26.24 -43.67 -20.88
C TRP A 600 27.77 -43.53 -20.92
N MET A 601 28.25 -42.34 -21.29
CA MET A 601 29.66 -41.99 -21.33
C MET A 601 30.19 -41.65 -19.93
N LYS A 602 29.33 -41.42 -18.94
CA LYS A 602 29.63 -41.03 -17.57
C LYS A 602 30.49 -39.79 -17.47
N ARG A 603 30.14 -38.73 -18.25
CA ARG A 603 30.88 -37.48 -18.28
C ARG A 603 29.96 -36.27 -18.59
N SER A 604 30.40 -35.11 -18.16
CA SER A 604 29.77 -33.86 -18.58
C SER A 604 30.10 -33.58 -20.05
N LEU A 605 29.07 -33.24 -20.81
CA LEU A 605 29.18 -32.78 -22.19
C LEU A 605 29.48 -31.29 -22.27
N GLY A 606 29.11 -30.54 -21.24
CA GLY A 606 29.23 -29.11 -21.10
C GLY A 606 28.21 -28.58 -20.09
N GLY A 607 28.18 -27.28 -19.90
CA GLY A 607 27.27 -26.66 -18.95
C GLY A 607 27.60 -25.20 -18.77
N CYS A 608 27.23 -24.68 -17.61
CA CYS A 608 27.48 -23.27 -17.26
C CYS A 608 27.68 -23.13 -15.73
N GLN A 609 28.20 -21.98 -15.35
CA GLN A 609 28.27 -21.60 -13.93
C GLN A 609 27.52 -20.31 -13.69
N TYR A 610 26.83 -20.28 -12.58
CA TYR A 610 26.18 -19.09 -12.04
C TYR A 610 26.89 -18.67 -10.75
N HIS A 611 27.41 -17.45 -10.75
CA HIS A 611 28.08 -16.88 -9.60
C HIS A 611 27.10 -16.03 -8.81
N VAL A 612 26.83 -16.46 -7.58
CA VAL A 612 26.01 -15.70 -6.65
C VAL A 612 26.76 -14.44 -6.25
N ALA A 613 26.12 -13.28 -6.36
CA ALA A 613 26.80 -12.00 -6.22
C ALA A 613 27.24 -11.71 -4.77
N HIS A 614 26.66 -12.32 -3.73
CA HIS A 614 26.85 -11.89 -2.36
C HIS A 614 26.60 -13.02 -1.36
N PRO A 615 27.43 -13.15 -0.30
CA PRO A 615 28.81 -12.68 -0.16
C PRO A 615 29.84 -13.65 -0.74
N GLY A 616 29.41 -14.79 -1.30
CA GLY A 616 30.32 -15.83 -1.80
C GLY A 616 30.74 -15.65 -3.26
N GLY A 617 30.15 -14.72 -3.99
CA GLY A 617 30.46 -14.38 -5.36
C GLY A 617 31.04 -12.97 -5.49
N ARG A 618 30.84 -12.35 -6.65
CA ARG A 618 31.17 -10.95 -6.85
C ARG A 618 30.32 -10.07 -5.96
N ASN A 619 30.96 -9.27 -5.14
CA ASN A 619 30.32 -8.33 -4.26
C ASN A 619 30.51 -6.90 -4.77
N TYR A 620 29.48 -6.10 -4.65
CA TYR A 620 29.49 -4.69 -5.03
C TYR A 620 29.08 -3.87 -3.79
N ASP A 621 29.92 -2.91 -3.43
CA ASP A 621 29.73 -2.06 -2.26
C ASP A 621 28.74 -0.90 -2.52
N THR A 622 28.50 -0.59 -3.79
CA THR A 622 27.65 0.53 -4.22
C THR A 622 26.54 0.06 -5.16
N PHE A 623 25.43 0.76 -5.15
CA PHE A 623 24.35 0.54 -6.14
C PHE A 623 24.80 0.91 -7.55
N PRO A 624 24.24 0.26 -8.61
CA PRO A 624 24.46 0.67 -9.97
C PRO A 624 24.03 2.11 -10.20
N VAL A 625 24.79 2.87 -10.97
CA VAL A 625 24.43 4.27 -11.31
C VAL A 625 23.35 4.39 -12.36
N ASN A 626 23.11 3.32 -13.14
CA ASN A 626 22.09 3.25 -14.17
C ASN A 626 21.77 1.81 -14.58
N ALA A 627 20.75 1.65 -15.44
CA ALA A 627 20.30 0.34 -15.93
C ALA A 627 21.39 -0.44 -16.69
N TYR A 628 22.28 0.22 -17.43
CA TYR A 628 23.36 -0.44 -18.17
C TYR A 628 24.40 -1.09 -17.22
N GLU A 629 24.76 -0.37 -16.15
CA GLU A 629 25.64 -0.95 -15.14
C GLU A 629 24.96 -2.11 -14.40
N ALA A 630 23.68 -1.95 -14.08
CA ALA A 630 22.89 -3.00 -13.44
C ALA A 630 22.85 -4.27 -14.30
N GLU A 631 22.57 -4.12 -15.58
CA GLU A 631 22.58 -5.24 -16.52
C GLU A 631 23.97 -5.86 -16.66
N SER A 632 25.01 -5.06 -16.75
CA SER A 632 26.40 -5.56 -16.79
C SER A 632 26.74 -6.38 -15.55
N ARG A 633 26.37 -5.96 -14.35
CA ARG A 633 26.55 -6.71 -13.11
C ARG A 633 25.78 -8.04 -13.14
N ARG A 634 24.55 -8.03 -13.58
CA ARG A 634 23.68 -9.22 -13.69
C ARG A 634 24.27 -10.24 -14.68
N LEU A 635 24.66 -9.81 -15.88
CA LEU A 635 25.24 -10.67 -16.92
C LEU A 635 26.59 -11.23 -16.53
N ALA A 636 27.41 -10.47 -15.79
CA ALA A 636 28.71 -10.92 -15.31
C ALA A 636 28.66 -12.12 -14.34
N ARG A 637 27.47 -12.45 -13.80
CA ARG A 637 27.27 -13.60 -12.92
C ARG A 637 27.16 -14.92 -13.67
N PHE A 638 26.89 -14.89 -14.96
CA PHE A 638 26.75 -16.09 -15.80
C PHE A 638 28.02 -16.39 -16.57
N PHE A 639 28.53 -17.62 -16.37
CA PHE A 639 29.74 -18.10 -17.02
C PHE A 639 29.44 -19.28 -17.93
N ARG A 640 29.43 -19.03 -19.23
CA ARG A 640 28.97 -19.93 -20.27
C ARG A 640 29.82 -21.18 -20.46
N MET A 641 31.09 -21.13 -20.07
CA MET A 641 32.07 -22.19 -20.30
C MET A 641 32.37 -23.05 -19.04
N GLY A 642 31.72 -22.75 -17.92
CA GLY A 642 31.89 -23.50 -16.68
C GLY A 642 31.17 -24.83 -16.69
N HIS A 643 31.88 -25.94 -16.44
CA HIS A 643 31.31 -27.26 -16.23
C HIS A 643 32.30 -28.14 -15.47
N THR A 644 31.81 -29.27 -14.95
CA THR A 644 32.65 -30.21 -14.22
C THR A 644 33.55 -31.03 -15.17
N PRO A 645 34.87 -30.92 -15.12
CA PRO A 645 35.73 -31.74 -15.96
C PRO A 645 35.81 -33.18 -15.46
N GLY A 646 35.99 -34.11 -16.41
CA GLY A 646 36.27 -35.50 -16.09
C GLY A 646 35.08 -36.42 -15.94
N ARG A 647 35.23 -37.49 -15.16
CA ARG A 647 34.23 -38.55 -15.05
C ARG A 647 33.17 -38.24 -13.97
N MET A 648 31.89 -38.39 -14.33
CA MET A 648 30.71 -38.24 -13.44
C MET A 648 29.98 -39.59 -13.31
N ALA A 649 30.61 -40.57 -12.64
CA ALA A 649 30.15 -41.95 -12.66
C ALA A 649 28.89 -42.24 -11.83
N GLY A 650 28.54 -41.39 -10.88
CA GLY A 650 27.38 -41.55 -9.98
C GLY A 650 26.05 -41.03 -10.52
N VAL A 651 26.08 -40.31 -11.62
CA VAL A 651 24.86 -39.68 -12.19
C VAL A 651 24.02 -40.68 -12.95
N GLN A 652 22.74 -40.75 -12.65
CA GLN A 652 21.73 -41.60 -13.31
C GLN A 652 20.72 -40.71 -14.05
N PRO A 653 20.02 -41.21 -15.08
CA PRO A 653 18.91 -40.53 -15.68
C PRO A 653 17.81 -40.32 -14.64
N THR A 654 17.47 -39.04 -14.37
CA THR A 654 16.45 -38.65 -13.36
C THR A 654 15.30 -37.84 -13.93
N LEU A 655 15.22 -37.73 -15.26
CA LEU A 655 14.13 -37.01 -15.91
C LEU A 655 12.78 -37.59 -15.55
N GLY A 656 11.85 -36.77 -15.10
CA GLY A 656 10.52 -37.18 -14.60
C GLY A 656 10.53 -37.76 -13.18
N VAL A 657 11.69 -37.83 -12.52
CA VAL A 657 11.76 -38.25 -11.12
C VAL A 657 11.68 -37.02 -10.21
N PRO A 658 10.64 -36.92 -9.35
CA PRO A 658 10.49 -35.76 -8.45
C PRO A 658 11.59 -35.74 -7.38
N ALA A 659 11.98 -34.55 -6.92
CA ALA A 659 12.93 -34.36 -5.83
C ALA A 659 12.38 -34.96 -4.51
N SER A 660 11.15 -34.64 -4.23
CA SER A 660 10.39 -35.20 -3.11
C SER A 660 8.89 -35.24 -3.46
N ARG A 661 8.09 -35.83 -2.57
CA ARG A 661 6.63 -35.84 -2.75
C ARG A 661 6.04 -34.44 -2.55
N GLU A 662 6.60 -33.65 -1.66
CA GLU A 662 6.09 -32.31 -1.31
C GLU A 662 6.58 -31.24 -2.27
N PHE A 663 7.81 -31.39 -2.78
CA PHE A 663 8.45 -30.43 -3.70
C PHE A 663 9.01 -31.17 -4.92
N PRO A 664 8.12 -31.63 -5.84
CA PRO A 664 8.54 -32.43 -7.00
C PRO A 664 9.45 -31.66 -7.96
N PHE A 665 9.34 -30.37 -8.06
CA PHE A 665 10.08 -29.54 -9.02
C PHE A 665 11.33 -28.88 -8.45
N THR A 666 11.52 -28.87 -7.13
CA THR A 666 12.57 -28.10 -6.47
C THR A 666 13.63 -29.00 -5.84
N LEU A 667 14.87 -28.89 -6.29
CA LEU A 667 16.04 -29.42 -5.57
C LEU A 667 16.48 -28.41 -4.52
N ASP A 668 16.50 -28.82 -3.26
CA ASP A 668 17.03 -28.01 -2.15
C ASP A 668 18.48 -28.46 -1.85
N LEU A 669 19.43 -27.55 -2.00
CA LEU A 669 20.85 -27.86 -1.79
C LEU A 669 21.31 -27.76 -0.32
N ARG A 670 20.43 -27.35 0.57
CA ARG A 670 20.73 -27.25 2.01
C ARG A 670 20.90 -28.58 2.69
#